data_5a9c14752499d928be7dea3882006a87
#
_entry.id   5a9c14752499d928be7dea3882006a87
#
_cell.length_a   1.000
_cell.length_b   1.000
_cell.length_c   1.000
_cell.angle_alpha   90.00
_cell.angle_beta   90.00
_cell.angle_gamma   90.00
#
_symmetry.space_group_name_H-M   'P 1'
#
loop_
_entity.id
_entity.type
_entity.pdbx_description
1 polymer ?
#
loop_
_entity_poly.entity_id
_entity_poly.type
_entity_poly.pdbx_seq_one_letter_code
_entity_poly.pdbx_strand_id
1 'polypeptide(L)'
;MKVKEILETMDYGNAPESSEQAMDWIKKHSGEMGLYINGSILIPDGREFFETKNPANGKLLAKICQASSEDIDAAVLAARQAQPHWEGMGGPKRAKYLYALARLIQKHSRLFAVLETLDNGKPIRESRDIDIPLVARHFYYHAGAAQLMEQEMSDQRAIGVAGQVIPWNFPLLMLAWKIAPAIAMGNTVVLKPAEFTSLTALLFAEICLEAGIPNGVLNLITGDGRVGEKLISHEGIDKVAFTGSTAVGRKIREAIAGQGKELTLELGGKSPYLVFDDADLDSAVEGLVDAIWFNQGQVCCAGSRLFVQEGVADTFHRKLMERMNKLRIGDPMDKSVDVGAIVDPKQLESITQIVEDGLKEGGIRYRSPAELPDNGSFYPPTLITEVDPACRLMQEEIFGPVLVGSTFRTPAEAVALANNTRYGLAASVWTENINLALDIAPKLICGVAWINSTNQFDAAAGFGGRRESGFGREGGREGLYAYTRPIHAPSKKLEKVEAHTGSPEPDNQGIDRTSTLFIGGKQTRPDSGYSNPVFSTEGKLIGQVGQGNRKDIRNAVEAATNAQGWGKAFAHLRAQILYYLGENLSARKNEFADRIISMTGCEKKIAQEEVTAAIDRLFTYAAWADKYDGAAHGVPIRGIALAMNEPVGTIGVICPDESPLLGLI
;
A
#
# COMPACT_ATOMS: atom_id res chain seq x y z
N MET A 1 42.62 14.77 30.43
CA MET A 1 41.45 14.72 29.54
C MET A 1 40.21 15.05 30.39
N LYS A 2 39.42 16.02 29.99
CA LYS A 2 38.20 16.37 30.74
C LYS A 2 37.11 15.37 30.40
N VAL A 3 36.18 15.12 31.32
CA VAL A 3 35.07 14.17 31.12
C VAL A 3 34.32 14.42 29.79
N LYS A 4 34.12 15.69 29.44
CA LYS A 4 33.51 16.11 28.17
C LYS A 4 34.32 15.63 26.95
N GLU A 5 35.64 15.77 26.98
CA GLU A 5 36.52 15.29 25.89
C GLU A 5 36.49 13.76 25.76
N ILE A 6 36.38 13.05 26.88
CA ILE A 6 36.25 11.59 26.87
C ILE A 6 34.93 11.18 26.23
N LEU A 7 33.81 11.83 26.60
CA LEU A 7 32.49 11.52 26.07
C LEU A 7 32.35 11.89 24.59
N GLU A 8 32.99 12.98 24.16
CA GLU A 8 32.97 13.43 22.75
C GLU A 8 33.89 12.59 21.84
N THR A 9 34.89 11.92 22.40
CA THR A 9 35.87 11.11 21.69
C THR A 9 35.76 9.62 21.98
N MET A 10 34.67 9.16 22.66
CA MET A 10 34.43 7.75 22.87
C MET A 10 34.23 7.06 21.53
N ASP A 11 35.24 6.33 21.12
CA ASP A 11 35.18 5.42 20.00
C ASP A 11 34.71 4.06 20.50
N TYR A 12 33.48 3.70 20.17
CA TYR A 12 32.99 2.35 20.42
C TYR A 12 33.66 1.43 19.41
N GLY A 13 34.60 0.62 19.87
CA GLY A 13 35.25 -0.39 19.03
C GLY A 13 34.25 -1.37 18.43
N ASN A 14 34.70 -2.12 17.46
CA ASN A 14 33.92 -3.15 16.78
C ASN A 14 33.23 -4.09 17.78
N ALA A 15 31.94 -4.33 17.59
CA ALA A 15 31.12 -5.16 18.47
C ALA A 15 30.26 -6.13 17.65
N PRO A 16 30.86 -7.05 16.87
CA PRO A 16 30.12 -7.92 15.97
C PRO A 16 29.19 -8.87 16.73
N GLU A 17 28.02 -9.11 16.16
CA GLU A 17 27.09 -10.15 16.60
C GLU A 17 27.56 -11.50 16.05
N SER A 18 27.37 -12.60 16.81
CA SER A 18 27.72 -13.93 16.32
C SER A 18 26.73 -14.42 15.26
N SER A 19 27.26 -14.80 14.10
CA SER A 19 26.49 -15.45 13.03
C SER A 19 26.42 -16.97 13.16
N GLU A 20 27.04 -17.58 14.17
CA GLU A 20 27.23 -19.04 14.31
C GLU A 20 25.87 -19.78 14.24
N GLN A 21 24.87 -19.38 15.02
CA GLN A 21 23.57 -20.03 15.06
C GLN A 21 22.88 -20.00 13.67
N ALA A 22 22.98 -18.89 12.93
CA ALA A 22 22.43 -18.78 11.59
C ALA A 22 23.18 -19.66 10.59
N MET A 23 24.49 -19.68 10.66
CA MET A 23 25.31 -20.54 9.79
C MET A 23 25.09 -22.02 10.10
N ASP A 24 24.87 -22.39 11.34
CA ASP A 24 24.56 -23.77 11.73
C ASP A 24 23.18 -24.18 11.22
N TRP A 25 22.20 -23.26 11.28
CA TRP A 25 20.88 -23.50 10.69
C TRP A 25 20.98 -23.71 9.16
N ILE A 26 21.76 -22.90 8.44
CA ILE A 26 22.00 -23.08 7.01
C ILE A 26 22.67 -24.43 6.72
N LYS A 27 23.67 -24.80 7.50
CA LYS A 27 24.38 -26.09 7.36
C LYS A 27 23.48 -27.29 7.63
N LYS A 28 22.57 -27.20 8.60
CA LYS A 28 21.58 -28.24 8.88
C LYS A 28 20.74 -28.60 7.66
N HIS A 29 20.51 -27.64 6.77
CA HIS A 29 19.84 -27.83 5.48
C HIS A 29 20.80 -28.12 4.32
N SER A 30 22.05 -28.50 4.61
CA SER A 30 23.10 -28.77 3.58
C SER A 30 23.34 -27.58 2.64
N GLY A 31 22.94 -26.37 3.04
CA GLY A 31 23.02 -25.16 2.23
C GLY A 31 22.01 -25.10 1.08
N GLU A 32 21.06 -26.02 1.02
CA GLU A 32 19.98 -26.05 0.03
C GLU A 32 18.62 -25.95 0.73
N MET A 33 17.79 -24.98 0.28
CA MET A 33 16.51 -24.65 0.88
C MET A 33 15.37 -24.98 -0.05
N GLY A 34 14.33 -25.66 0.49
CA GLY A 34 13.17 -26.13 -0.24
C GLY A 34 11.98 -25.17 -0.21
N LEU A 35 10.86 -25.65 -0.74
CA LEU A 35 9.54 -25.03 -0.70
C LEU A 35 8.78 -25.52 0.54
N TYR A 36 7.82 -24.73 1.02
CA TYR A 36 6.88 -25.15 2.06
C TYR A 36 5.48 -25.26 1.46
N ILE A 37 5.01 -26.47 1.24
CA ILE A 37 3.72 -26.73 0.61
C ILE A 37 2.97 -27.79 1.42
N ASN A 38 1.70 -27.51 1.71
CA ASN A 38 0.78 -28.41 2.40
C ASN A 38 1.35 -29.01 3.72
N GLY A 39 2.01 -28.16 4.51
CA GLY A 39 2.58 -28.57 5.80
C GLY A 39 3.88 -29.38 5.70
N SER A 40 4.56 -29.36 4.56
CA SER A 40 5.83 -30.09 4.37
C SER A 40 6.86 -29.19 3.71
N ILE A 41 8.12 -29.26 4.21
CA ILE A 41 9.29 -28.66 3.55
C ILE A 41 9.83 -29.70 2.57
N LEU A 42 9.95 -29.34 1.30
CA LEU A 42 10.34 -30.28 0.24
C LEU A 42 11.21 -29.61 -0.82
N ILE A 43 12.11 -30.37 -1.39
CA ILE A 43 12.88 -30.03 -2.58
C ILE A 43 12.47 -31.05 -3.66
N PRO A 44 11.58 -30.66 -4.61
CA PRO A 44 11.18 -31.59 -5.67
C PRO A 44 12.35 -31.89 -6.61
N ASP A 45 12.38 -33.11 -7.17
CA ASP A 45 13.41 -33.52 -8.10
C ASP A 45 13.45 -32.65 -9.37
N GLY A 46 14.66 -32.40 -9.87
CA GLY A 46 14.89 -31.68 -11.13
C GLY A 46 14.61 -30.18 -11.09
N ARG A 47 14.54 -29.56 -9.90
CA ARG A 47 14.35 -28.11 -9.78
C ARG A 47 15.66 -27.35 -9.98
N GLU A 48 15.53 -26.16 -10.57
CA GLU A 48 16.61 -25.18 -10.60
C GLU A 48 16.78 -24.54 -9.22
N PHE A 49 17.98 -24.04 -8.96
CA PHE A 49 18.29 -23.27 -7.75
C PHE A 49 18.86 -21.92 -8.13
N PHE A 50 18.58 -20.93 -7.31
CA PHE A 50 19.26 -19.63 -7.35
C PHE A 50 20.04 -19.42 -6.04
N GLU A 51 21.07 -18.58 -6.10
CA GLU A 51 21.94 -18.30 -4.97
C GLU A 51 21.46 -17.07 -4.19
N THR A 52 21.44 -17.17 -2.85
CA THR A 52 21.39 -15.98 -1.99
C THR A 52 22.77 -15.74 -1.40
N LYS A 53 23.20 -14.47 -1.38
CA LYS A 53 24.53 -14.04 -0.97
C LYS A 53 24.46 -12.95 0.09
N ASN A 54 25.42 -12.93 0.99
CA ASN A 54 25.57 -11.83 1.94
C ASN A 54 26.01 -10.56 1.20
N PRO A 55 25.19 -9.48 1.18
CA PRO A 55 25.52 -8.26 0.45
C PRO A 55 26.78 -7.55 0.93
N ALA A 56 27.13 -7.73 2.21
CA ALA A 56 28.29 -7.08 2.81
C ALA A 56 29.64 -7.64 2.34
N ASN A 57 29.67 -8.87 1.77
CA ASN A 57 30.92 -9.49 1.38
C ASN A 57 30.83 -10.40 0.15
N GLY A 58 29.65 -10.55 -0.44
CA GLY A 58 29.39 -11.36 -1.63
C GLY A 58 29.48 -12.89 -1.40
N LYS A 59 29.64 -13.35 -0.17
CA LYS A 59 29.75 -14.80 0.13
C LYS A 59 28.40 -15.48 -0.02
N LEU A 60 28.40 -16.67 -0.61
CA LEU A 60 27.24 -17.54 -0.72
C LEU A 60 26.71 -17.89 0.68
N LEU A 61 25.43 -17.69 0.92
CA LEU A 61 24.72 -18.14 2.11
C LEU A 61 24.05 -19.50 1.85
N ALA A 62 23.21 -19.58 0.84
CA ALA A 62 22.46 -20.79 0.51
C ALA A 62 22.06 -20.82 -0.96
N LYS A 63 21.66 -22.01 -1.44
CA LYS A 63 20.94 -22.20 -2.69
C LYS A 63 19.46 -22.40 -2.41
N ILE A 64 18.63 -21.67 -3.09
CA ILE A 64 17.17 -21.64 -2.88
C ILE A 64 16.49 -22.32 -4.06
N CYS A 65 15.58 -23.24 -3.80
CA CYS A 65 14.80 -23.94 -4.82
C CYS A 65 13.92 -22.96 -5.63
N GLN A 66 13.99 -23.06 -6.96
CA GLN A 66 13.09 -22.31 -7.88
C GLN A 66 11.82 -23.12 -8.07
N ALA A 67 10.68 -22.60 -7.64
CA ALA A 67 9.39 -23.26 -7.84
C ALA A 67 9.02 -23.36 -9.34
N SER A 68 8.44 -24.47 -9.72
CA SER A 68 7.85 -24.70 -11.05
C SER A 68 6.37 -24.30 -11.09
N SER A 69 5.73 -24.46 -12.24
CA SER A 69 4.28 -24.27 -12.36
C SER A 69 3.50 -25.30 -11.54
N GLU A 70 3.95 -26.55 -11.56
CA GLU A 70 3.34 -27.67 -10.82
C GLU A 70 3.42 -27.45 -9.30
N ASP A 71 4.49 -26.81 -8.81
CA ASP A 71 4.64 -26.46 -7.40
C ASP A 71 3.65 -25.34 -7.01
N ILE A 72 3.44 -24.36 -7.89
CA ILE A 72 2.45 -23.31 -7.70
C ILE A 72 1.03 -23.92 -7.67
N ASP A 73 0.70 -24.78 -8.63
CA ASP A 73 -0.59 -25.47 -8.69
C ASP A 73 -0.83 -26.29 -7.42
N ALA A 74 0.19 -27.03 -6.95
CA ALA A 74 0.12 -27.82 -5.73
C ALA A 74 -0.11 -26.93 -4.48
N ALA A 75 0.59 -25.80 -4.38
CA ALA A 75 0.43 -24.87 -3.28
C ALA A 75 -0.96 -24.21 -3.27
N VAL A 76 -1.46 -23.79 -4.43
CA VAL A 76 -2.79 -23.19 -4.55
C VAL A 76 -3.89 -24.24 -4.28
N LEU A 77 -3.74 -25.46 -4.79
CA LEU A 77 -4.68 -26.55 -4.51
C LEU A 77 -4.74 -26.85 -3.01
N ALA A 78 -3.59 -26.96 -2.33
CA ALA A 78 -3.54 -27.17 -0.89
C ALA A 78 -4.24 -26.04 -0.13
N ALA A 79 -3.99 -24.77 -0.51
CA ALA A 79 -4.64 -23.61 0.07
C ALA A 79 -6.17 -23.65 -0.13
N ARG A 80 -6.65 -24.00 -1.33
CA ARG A 80 -8.08 -24.15 -1.64
C ARG A 80 -8.75 -25.23 -0.81
N GLN A 81 -8.11 -26.37 -0.64
CA GLN A 81 -8.64 -27.47 0.16
C GLN A 81 -8.72 -27.12 1.65
N ALA A 82 -7.74 -26.38 2.16
CA ALA A 82 -7.68 -25.99 3.58
C ALA A 82 -8.64 -24.84 3.94
N GLN A 83 -8.95 -23.94 2.99
CA GLN A 83 -9.65 -22.68 3.24
C GLN A 83 -11.02 -22.84 3.92
N PRO A 84 -11.93 -23.71 3.47
CA PRO A 84 -13.24 -23.87 4.12
C PRO A 84 -13.15 -24.34 5.57
N HIS A 85 -12.20 -25.25 5.84
CA HIS A 85 -11.97 -25.72 7.21
C HIS A 85 -11.37 -24.61 8.09
N TRP A 86 -10.39 -23.85 7.59
CA TRP A 86 -9.75 -22.76 8.30
C TRP A 86 -10.74 -21.64 8.62
N GLU A 87 -11.56 -21.22 7.68
CA GLU A 87 -12.62 -20.24 7.89
C GLU A 87 -13.66 -20.75 8.90
N GLY A 88 -14.16 -21.97 8.69
CA GLY A 88 -15.19 -22.59 9.54
C GLY A 88 -14.74 -22.93 10.96
N MET A 89 -13.45 -22.91 11.24
CA MET A 89 -12.89 -23.13 12.57
C MET A 89 -13.31 -22.04 13.58
N GLY A 90 -13.62 -20.83 13.12
CA GLY A 90 -13.96 -19.67 13.92
C GLY A 90 -12.75 -18.88 14.41
N GLY A 91 -12.97 -17.58 14.65
CA GLY A 91 -11.92 -16.63 15.03
C GLY A 91 -11.15 -17.01 16.29
N PRO A 92 -11.80 -17.42 17.39
CA PRO A 92 -11.12 -17.80 18.62
C PRO A 92 -10.14 -18.98 18.50
N LYS A 93 -10.41 -19.91 17.60
CA LYS A 93 -9.46 -21.02 17.36
C LYS A 93 -8.30 -20.57 16.49
N ARG A 94 -8.55 -19.76 15.44
CA ARG A 94 -7.49 -19.16 14.62
C ARG A 94 -6.55 -18.29 15.45
N ALA A 95 -7.08 -17.50 16.38
CA ALA A 95 -6.31 -16.66 17.29
C ALA A 95 -5.21 -17.42 18.02
N LYS A 96 -5.48 -18.65 18.47
CA LYS A 96 -4.49 -19.48 19.18
C LYS A 96 -3.27 -19.79 18.33
N TYR A 97 -3.45 -20.04 17.04
CA TYR A 97 -2.33 -20.27 16.11
C TYR A 97 -1.50 -19.00 15.90
N LEU A 98 -2.16 -17.84 15.74
CA LEU A 98 -1.43 -16.57 15.61
C LEU A 98 -0.65 -16.24 16.90
N TYR A 99 -1.22 -16.48 18.09
CA TYR A 99 -0.50 -16.33 19.36
C TYR A 99 0.70 -17.28 19.43
N ALA A 100 0.56 -18.54 18.99
CA ALA A 100 1.66 -19.48 18.95
C ALA A 100 2.79 -19.00 18.02
N LEU A 101 2.45 -18.50 16.81
CA LEU A 101 3.43 -17.91 15.88
C LEU A 101 4.15 -16.72 16.51
N ALA A 102 3.44 -15.78 17.15
CA ALA A 102 4.05 -14.65 17.84
C ALA A 102 5.05 -15.09 18.91
N ARG A 103 4.68 -16.06 19.72
CA ARG A 103 5.53 -16.62 20.79
C ARG A 103 6.79 -17.31 20.23
N LEU A 104 6.65 -18.06 19.14
CA LEU A 104 7.75 -18.75 18.51
C LEU A 104 8.70 -17.78 17.82
N ILE A 105 8.19 -16.73 17.17
CA ILE A 105 9.00 -15.66 16.61
C ILE A 105 9.84 -15.00 17.72
N GLN A 106 9.25 -14.70 18.89
CA GLN A 106 9.98 -14.18 20.04
C GLN A 106 11.05 -15.16 20.55
N LYS A 107 10.71 -16.47 20.64
CA LYS A 107 11.63 -17.51 21.08
C LYS A 107 12.87 -17.59 20.15
N HIS A 108 12.69 -17.45 18.85
CA HIS A 108 13.74 -17.53 17.83
C HIS A 108 14.22 -16.16 17.33
N SER A 109 13.92 -15.08 18.07
CA SER A 109 14.13 -13.69 17.63
C SER A 109 15.57 -13.40 17.20
N ARG A 110 16.57 -13.93 17.93
CA ARG A 110 17.98 -13.74 17.58
C ARG A 110 18.33 -14.40 16.25
N LEU A 111 17.89 -15.63 16.03
CA LEU A 111 18.15 -16.34 14.77
C LEU A 111 17.50 -15.60 13.58
N PHE A 112 16.25 -15.14 13.72
CA PHE A 112 15.60 -14.31 12.72
C PHE A 112 16.38 -13.03 12.44
N ALA A 113 16.78 -12.29 13.48
CA ALA A 113 17.49 -11.02 13.32
C ALA A 113 18.83 -11.20 12.59
N VAL A 114 19.59 -12.23 12.94
CA VAL A 114 20.89 -12.52 12.30
C VAL A 114 20.69 -12.95 10.83
N LEU A 115 19.72 -13.83 10.55
CA LEU A 115 19.41 -14.23 9.18
C LEU A 115 18.92 -13.04 8.33
N GLU A 116 18.05 -12.19 8.89
CA GLU A 116 17.58 -10.97 8.23
C GLU A 116 18.74 -10.06 7.83
N THR A 117 19.68 -9.83 8.76
CA THR A 117 20.86 -8.99 8.52
C THR A 117 21.80 -9.61 7.47
N LEU A 118 22.06 -10.91 7.55
CA LEU A 118 22.95 -11.60 6.61
C LEU A 118 22.39 -11.64 5.18
N ASP A 119 21.09 -11.78 5.04
CA ASP A 119 20.40 -11.95 3.76
C ASP A 119 20.09 -10.59 3.09
N ASN A 120 19.80 -9.55 3.90
CA ASN A 120 19.40 -8.22 3.42
C ASN A 120 20.54 -7.19 3.37
N GLY A 121 21.48 -7.26 4.30
CA GLY A 121 22.55 -6.27 4.45
C GLY A 121 22.27 -5.12 5.42
N LYS A 122 21.09 -5.05 6.04
CA LYS A 122 20.77 -4.02 7.04
C LYS A 122 21.50 -4.24 8.37
N PRO A 123 21.79 -3.17 9.14
CA PRO A 123 22.43 -3.28 10.44
C PRO A 123 21.68 -4.20 11.40
N ILE A 124 22.41 -5.04 12.15
CA ILE A 124 21.81 -5.98 13.13
C ILE A 124 20.96 -5.28 14.20
N ARG A 125 21.25 -4.02 14.52
CA ARG A 125 20.42 -3.22 15.45
C ARG A 125 19.00 -3.05 14.93
N GLU A 126 18.86 -2.80 13.64
CA GLU A 126 17.56 -2.58 13.00
C GLU A 126 16.76 -3.87 12.96
N SER A 127 17.36 -4.97 12.48
CA SER A 127 16.69 -6.28 12.47
C SER A 127 16.28 -6.72 13.88
N ARG A 128 17.22 -6.64 14.86
CA ARG A 128 17.02 -7.14 16.22
C ARG A 128 16.04 -6.29 17.03
N ASP A 129 16.19 -4.95 16.98
CA ASP A 129 15.52 -4.04 17.92
C ASP A 129 14.21 -3.46 17.35
N ILE A 130 14.03 -3.51 16.00
CA ILE A 130 12.87 -2.94 15.31
C ILE A 130 12.08 -4.02 14.56
N ASP A 131 12.69 -4.67 13.56
CA ASP A 131 11.95 -5.53 12.64
C ASP A 131 11.32 -6.73 13.34
N ILE A 132 12.13 -7.55 14.04
CA ILE A 132 11.63 -8.78 14.65
C ILE A 132 10.61 -8.53 15.77
N PRO A 133 10.79 -7.55 16.68
CA PRO A 133 9.76 -7.17 17.64
C PRO A 133 8.45 -6.74 16.97
N LEU A 134 8.50 -5.96 15.90
CA LEU A 134 7.32 -5.51 15.18
C LEU A 134 6.62 -6.67 14.45
N VAL A 135 7.36 -7.64 13.90
CA VAL A 135 6.81 -8.89 13.35
C VAL A 135 5.97 -9.62 14.40
N ALA A 136 6.51 -9.85 15.59
CA ALA A 136 5.78 -10.49 16.67
C ALA A 136 4.53 -9.68 17.07
N ARG A 137 4.66 -8.35 17.12
CA ARG A 137 3.56 -7.42 17.41
C ARG A 137 2.41 -7.57 16.41
N HIS A 138 2.70 -7.74 15.11
CA HIS A 138 1.67 -7.98 14.09
C HIS A 138 0.90 -9.27 14.35
N PHE A 139 1.58 -10.38 14.66
CA PHE A 139 0.90 -11.62 14.96
C PHE A 139 0.05 -11.53 16.24
N TYR A 140 0.53 -10.85 17.29
CA TYR A 140 -0.27 -10.61 18.50
C TYR A 140 -1.51 -9.76 18.22
N TYR A 141 -1.37 -8.67 17.51
CA TYR A 141 -2.50 -7.78 17.20
C TYR A 141 -3.58 -8.49 16.39
N HIS A 142 -3.16 -9.20 15.34
CA HIS A 142 -4.09 -9.92 14.48
C HIS A 142 -4.67 -11.19 15.15
N ALA A 143 -3.99 -11.77 16.13
CA ALA A 143 -4.58 -12.80 16.98
C ALA A 143 -5.76 -12.23 17.78
N GLY A 144 -5.61 -11.04 18.36
CA GLY A 144 -6.71 -10.32 19.00
C GLY A 144 -7.86 -10.00 18.04
N ALA A 145 -7.55 -9.55 16.84
CA ALA A 145 -8.55 -9.28 15.79
C ALA A 145 -9.30 -10.56 15.38
N ALA A 146 -8.61 -11.69 15.23
CA ALA A 146 -9.25 -12.97 14.97
C ALA A 146 -10.18 -13.39 16.13
N GLN A 147 -9.75 -13.20 17.37
CA GLN A 147 -10.54 -13.52 18.57
C GLN A 147 -11.88 -12.77 18.61
N LEU A 148 -11.89 -11.55 18.10
CA LEU A 148 -13.05 -10.64 18.16
C LEU A 148 -13.84 -10.58 16.84
N MET A 149 -13.45 -11.33 15.81
CA MET A 149 -14.02 -11.20 14.46
C MET A 149 -15.54 -11.38 14.43
N GLU A 150 -16.09 -12.38 15.12
CA GLU A 150 -17.53 -12.63 15.13
C GLU A 150 -18.33 -11.54 15.84
N GLN A 151 -17.70 -10.74 16.71
CA GLN A 151 -18.34 -9.63 17.41
C GLN A 151 -18.21 -8.31 16.64
N GLU A 152 -17.01 -8.02 16.15
CA GLU A 152 -16.66 -6.72 15.56
C GLU A 152 -16.87 -6.65 14.04
N MET A 153 -16.91 -7.82 13.36
CA MET A 153 -17.01 -7.93 11.90
C MET A 153 -17.98 -9.05 11.50
N SER A 154 -19.12 -9.14 12.20
CA SER A 154 -20.13 -10.19 12.02
C SER A 154 -20.76 -10.23 10.63
N ASP A 155 -20.69 -9.13 9.87
CA ASP A 155 -21.15 -8.99 8.49
C ASP A 155 -20.09 -9.36 7.44
N GLN A 156 -18.89 -9.77 7.88
CA GLN A 156 -17.74 -10.05 7.02
C GLN A 156 -17.38 -11.54 7.03
N ARG A 157 -16.84 -12.01 5.90
CA ARG A 157 -16.25 -13.35 5.77
C ARG A 157 -14.94 -13.28 4.99
N ALA A 158 -14.14 -14.35 5.03
CA ALA A 158 -12.91 -14.46 4.26
C ALA A 158 -13.15 -14.28 2.75
N ILE A 159 -12.17 -13.70 2.05
CA ILE A 159 -12.17 -13.63 0.58
C ILE A 159 -11.94 -15.03 -0.02
N GLY A 160 -10.98 -15.78 0.54
CA GLY A 160 -10.62 -17.12 0.07
C GLY A 160 -9.11 -17.38 0.13
N VAL A 161 -8.48 -17.63 -1.03
CA VAL A 161 -7.03 -17.86 -1.16
C VAL A 161 -6.32 -16.56 -1.55
N ALA A 162 -5.35 -16.13 -0.74
CA ALA A 162 -4.53 -14.95 -1.00
C ALA A 162 -3.17 -15.34 -1.59
N GLY A 163 -2.89 -14.87 -2.80
CA GLY A 163 -1.55 -14.86 -3.40
C GLY A 163 -0.79 -13.62 -2.95
N GLN A 164 0.31 -13.81 -2.27
CA GLN A 164 1.09 -12.72 -1.66
C GLN A 164 2.51 -12.69 -2.21
N VAL A 165 2.97 -11.52 -2.63
CA VAL A 165 4.35 -11.31 -3.10
C VAL A 165 4.95 -10.16 -2.30
N ILE A 166 6.07 -10.43 -1.63
CA ILE A 166 6.73 -9.48 -0.72
C ILE A 166 8.08 -9.02 -1.27
N PRO A 167 8.51 -7.80 -0.92
CA PRO A 167 9.78 -7.22 -1.33
C PRO A 167 10.94 -7.72 -0.48
N TRP A 168 12.13 -7.30 -0.85
CA TRP A 168 13.38 -7.69 -0.21
C TRP A 168 13.85 -6.74 0.92
N ASN A 169 13.28 -5.54 1.04
CA ASN A 169 13.81 -4.53 1.97
C ASN A 169 13.43 -4.73 3.44
N PHE A 170 12.28 -5.35 3.71
CA PHE A 170 11.83 -5.78 5.05
C PHE A 170 11.23 -7.18 4.96
N PRO A 171 12.05 -8.22 4.72
CA PRO A 171 11.56 -9.55 4.35
C PRO A 171 10.53 -10.13 5.32
N LEU A 172 10.90 -10.30 6.60
CA LEU A 172 10.02 -10.91 7.58
C LEU A 172 8.88 -9.98 8.02
N LEU A 173 9.13 -8.67 8.07
CA LEU A 173 8.10 -7.71 8.44
C LEU A 173 6.99 -7.64 7.39
N MET A 174 7.33 -7.62 6.09
CA MET A 174 6.35 -7.64 5.01
C MET A 174 5.60 -8.98 4.91
N LEU A 175 6.25 -10.07 5.25
CA LEU A 175 5.59 -11.37 5.44
C LEU A 175 4.51 -11.27 6.51
N ALA A 176 4.85 -10.73 7.69
CA ALA A 176 3.90 -10.61 8.80
C ALA A 176 2.73 -9.67 8.47
N TRP A 177 3.00 -8.53 7.82
CA TRP A 177 1.98 -7.57 7.43
C TRP A 177 0.92 -8.18 6.50
N LYS A 178 1.29 -9.18 5.70
CA LYS A 178 0.38 -9.83 4.75
C LYS A 178 -0.24 -11.11 5.31
N ILE A 179 0.58 -11.98 5.92
CA ILE A 179 0.09 -13.27 6.44
C ILE A 179 -0.84 -13.07 7.64
N ALA A 180 -0.43 -12.25 8.62
CA ALA A 180 -1.17 -12.15 9.88
C ALA A 180 -2.63 -11.71 9.70
N PRO A 181 -2.97 -10.60 8.97
CA PRO A 181 -4.37 -10.25 8.71
C PRO A 181 -5.10 -11.28 7.85
N ALA A 182 -4.43 -11.87 6.85
CA ALA A 182 -5.06 -12.85 5.95
C ALA A 182 -5.56 -14.07 6.73
N ILE A 183 -4.67 -14.72 7.51
CA ILE A 183 -5.06 -15.93 8.25
C ILE A 183 -5.97 -15.61 9.45
N ALA A 184 -5.84 -14.42 10.06
CA ALA A 184 -6.74 -13.96 11.11
C ALA A 184 -8.19 -13.92 10.62
N MET A 185 -8.41 -13.40 9.40
CA MET A 185 -9.73 -13.26 8.80
C MET A 185 -10.24 -14.54 8.10
N GLY A 186 -9.52 -15.67 8.22
CA GLY A 186 -9.96 -16.97 7.71
C GLY A 186 -9.53 -17.29 6.29
N ASN A 187 -8.64 -16.49 5.70
CA ASN A 187 -8.06 -16.80 4.40
C ASN A 187 -6.91 -17.81 4.52
N THR A 188 -6.61 -18.49 3.44
CA THR A 188 -5.38 -19.26 3.28
C THR A 188 -4.41 -18.53 2.35
N VAL A 189 -3.12 -18.84 2.43
CA VAL A 189 -2.08 -18.04 1.81
C VAL A 189 -1.12 -18.89 0.99
N VAL A 190 -0.78 -18.39 -0.20
CA VAL A 190 0.42 -18.78 -0.95
C VAL A 190 1.31 -17.55 -1.07
N LEU A 191 2.46 -17.56 -0.41
CA LEU A 191 3.37 -16.43 -0.35
C LEU A 191 4.66 -16.72 -1.14
N LYS A 192 5.10 -15.73 -1.92
CA LYS A 192 6.40 -15.70 -2.58
C LYS A 192 7.28 -14.58 -2.00
N PRO A 193 8.37 -14.89 -1.28
CA PRO A 193 9.36 -13.88 -0.89
C PRO A 193 10.18 -13.41 -2.09
N ALA A 194 10.86 -12.27 -1.94
CA ALA A 194 11.82 -11.82 -2.94
C ALA A 194 13.01 -12.81 -3.04
N GLU A 195 13.56 -12.96 -4.23
CA GLU A 195 14.68 -13.86 -4.51
C GLU A 195 15.96 -13.51 -3.74
N PHE A 196 16.16 -12.22 -3.45
CA PHE A 196 17.35 -11.74 -2.73
C PHE A 196 17.30 -12.03 -1.22
N THR A 197 16.12 -12.25 -0.63
CA THR A 197 15.93 -12.31 0.82
C THR A 197 14.88 -13.36 1.19
N SER A 198 15.18 -14.63 0.94
CA SER A 198 14.24 -15.72 1.19
C SER A 198 14.44 -16.44 2.54
N LEU A 199 15.59 -16.27 3.21
CA LEU A 199 15.97 -17.11 4.35
C LEU A 199 15.03 -16.96 5.55
N THR A 200 14.61 -15.76 5.90
CA THR A 200 13.70 -15.55 7.04
C THR A 200 12.29 -16.08 6.77
N ALA A 201 11.82 -16.06 5.51
CA ALA A 201 10.57 -16.69 5.14
C ALA A 201 10.63 -18.22 5.26
N LEU A 202 11.77 -18.82 4.91
CA LEU A 202 11.99 -20.27 5.04
C LEU A 202 12.13 -20.72 6.49
N LEU A 203 12.78 -19.93 7.34
CA LEU A 203 12.77 -20.17 8.79
C LEU A 203 11.33 -20.04 9.35
N PHE A 204 10.55 -19.08 8.86
CA PHE A 204 9.15 -18.95 9.26
C PHE A 204 8.31 -20.19 8.88
N ALA A 205 8.63 -20.88 7.79
CA ALA A 205 7.99 -22.16 7.45
C ALA A 205 8.22 -23.23 8.54
N GLU A 206 9.45 -23.32 9.09
CA GLU A 206 9.73 -24.22 10.24
C GLU A 206 8.94 -23.82 11.47
N ILE A 207 8.80 -22.51 11.72
CA ILE A 207 7.97 -21.97 12.82
C ILE A 207 6.50 -22.35 12.62
N CYS A 208 5.99 -22.38 11.39
CA CYS A 208 4.62 -22.84 11.10
C CYS A 208 4.42 -24.32 11.44
N LEU A 209 5.42 -25.16 11.18
CA LEU A 209 5.40 -26.58 11.58
C LEU A 209 5.44 -26.73 13.10
N GLU A 210 6.32 -26.00 13.79
CA GLU A 210 6.40 -26.01 15.26
C GLU A 210 5.09 -25.52 15.92
N ALA A 211 4.44 -24.52 15.32
CA ALA A 211 3.13 -24.00 15.77
C ALA A 211 1.96 -24.94 15.47
N GLY A 212 2.16 -25.96 14.67
CA GLY A 212 1.11 -26.88 14.25
C GLY A 212 0.05 -26.24 13.34
N ILE A 213 0.43 -25.28 12.51
CA ILE A 213 -0.47 -24.67 11.52
C ILE A 213 -1.06 -25.79 10.65
N PRO A 214 -2.39 -25.85 10.46
CA PRO A 214 -3.02 -26.89 9.64
C PRO A 214 -2.48 -26.88 8.22
N ASN A 215 -2.28 -28.08 7.66
CA ASN A 215 -1.74 -28.26 6.30
C ASN A 215 -2.54 -27.45 5.27
N GLY A 216 -1.86 -26.78 4.37
CA GLY A 216 -2.47 -25.97 3.31
C GLY A 216 -2.85 -24.54 3.73
N VAL A 217 -2.96 -24.21 5.02
CA VAL A 217 -3.31 -22.83 5.46
C VAL A 217 -2.26 -21.82 5.03
N LEU A 218 -0.99 -22.18 5.15
CA LEU A 218 0.15 -21.38 4.72
C LEU A 218 1.02 -22.21 3.77
N ASN A 219 1.41 -21.61 2.65
CA ASN A 219 2.32 -22.18 1.67
C ASN A 219 3.36 -21.13 1.26
N LEU A 220 4.61 -21.51 1.16
CA LEU A 220 5.71 -20.66 0.75
C LEU A 220 6.38 -21.25 -0.49
N ILE A 221 6.39 -20.49 -1.57
CA ILE A 221 7.05 -20.85 -2.83
C ILE A 221 8.14 -19.81 -3.11
N THR A 222 9.34 -20.29 -3.39
CA THR A 222 10.49 -19.44 -3.70
C THR A 222 10.75 -19.37 -5.20
N GLY A 223 11.33 -18.28 -5.65
CA GLY A 223 11.67 -18.08 -7.05
C GLY A 223 11.74 -16.61 -7.44
N ASP A 224 12.09 -16.38 -8.68
CA ASP A 224 12.21 -15.05 -9.28
C ASP A 224 10.84 -14.45 -9.71
N GLY A 225 10.87 -13.37 -10.51
CA GLY A 225 9.68 -12.70 -10.98
C GLY A 225 8.73 -13.58 -11.80
N ARG A 226 9.24 -14.63 -12.49
CA ARG A 226 8.43 -15.59 -13.27
C ARG A 226 7.47 -16.38 -12.38
N VAL A 227 7.93 -16.78 -11.19
CA VAL A 227 7.09 -17.47 -10.20
C VAL A 227 6.02 -16.52 -9.66
N GLY A 228 6.38 -15.25 -9.38
CA GLY A 228 5.43 -14.25 -8.94
C GLY A 228 4.32 -13.98 -9.95
N GLU A 229 4.65 -13.85 -11.23
CA GLU A 229 3.70 -13.62 -12.32
C GLU A 229 2.70 -14.78 -12.45
N LYS A 230 3.19 -16.02 -12.40
CA LYS A 230 2.33 -17.22 -12.45
C LYS A 230 1.41 -17.30 -11.24
N LEU A 231 1.92 -17.03 -10.03
CA LEU A 231 1.11 -17.03 -8.80
C LEU A 231 -0.04 -16.03 -8.87
N ILE A 232 0.22 -14.78 -9.24
CA ILE A 232 -0.83 -13.75 -9.25
C ILE A 232 -1.88 -13.99 -10.33
N SER A 233 -1.49 -14.62 -11.44
CA SER A 233 -2.37 -14.94 -12.57
C SER A 233 -3.16 -16.24 -12.38
N HIS A 234 -2.78 -17.08 -11.40
CA HIS A 234 -3.38 -18.40 -11.18
C HIS A 234 -4.87 -18.29 -10.84
N GLU A 235 -5.75 -19.01 -11.55
CA GLU A 235 -7.21 -18.96 -11.41
C GLU A 235 -7.72 -19.28 -9.99
N GLY A 236 -6.97 -20.11 -9.27
CA GLY A 236 -7.25 -20.47 -7.88
C GLY A 236 -6.92 -19.39 -6.85
N ILE A 237 -6.48 -18.20 -7.22
CA ILE A 237 -6.23 -17.06 -6.32
C ILE A 237 -7.40 -16.09 -6.37
N ASP A 238 -7.98 -15.76 -5.21
CA ASP A 238 -9.08 -14.81 -5.06
C ASP A 238 -8.60 -13.39 -4.79
N LYS A 239 -7.47 -13.25 -4.11
CA LYS A 239 -6.87 -11.97 -3.75
C LYS A 239 -5.38 -11.97 -4.06
N VAL A 240 -4.91 -10.86 -4.62
CA VAL A 240 -3.49 -10.56 -4.79
C VAL A 240 -3.10 -9.43 -3.82
N ALA A 241 -2.06 -9.66 -3.01
CA ALA A 241 -1.44 -8.64 -2.18
C ALA A 241 0.04 -8.52 -2.56
N PHE A 242 0.42 -7.38 -3.08
CA PHE A 242 1.76 -7.12 -3.58
C PHE A 242 2.39 -5.91 -2.90
N THR A 243 3.65 -6.04 -2.49
CA THR A 243 4.50 -4.91 -2.13
C THR A 243 5.78 -4.98 -2.97
N GLY A 244 6.12 -3.86 -3.62
CA GLY A 244 7.31 -3.78 -4.46
C GLY A 244 7.33 -2.54 -5.37
N SER A 245 7.99 -2.63 -6.53
CA SER A 245 8.15 -1.47 -7.41
C SER A 245 6.84 -1.08 -8.11
N THR A 246 6.68 0.23 -8.35
CA THR A 246 5.53 0.80 -9.09
C THR A 246 5.37 0.19 -10.49
N ALA A 247 6.49 -0.10 -11.17
CA ALA A 247 6.47 -0.72 -12.50
C ALA A 247 5.85 -2.13 -12.47
N VAL A 248 6.20 -2.94 -11.47
CA VAL A 248 5.61 -4.29 -11.29
C VAL A 248 4.15 -4.18 -10.87
N GLY A 249 3.80 -3.24 -9.98
CA GLY A 249 2.41 -3.01 -9.57
C GLY A 249 1.48 -2.69 -10.74
N ARG A 250 1.94 -1.90 -11.73
CA ARG A 250 1.19 -1.64 -12.96
C ARG A 250 0.97 -2.92 -13.78
N LYS A 251 2.02 -3.72 -13.99
CA LYS A 251 1.91 -5.01 -14.69
C LYS A 251 0.93 -5.95 -14.02
N ILE A 252 0.92 -6.02 -12.68
CA ILE A 252 -0.03 -6.84 -11.92
C ILE A 252 -1.46 -6.39 -12.18
N ARG A 253 -1.76 -5.09 -12.13
CA ARG A 253 -3.11 -4.56 -12.43
C ARG A 253 -3.57 -4.94 -13.83
N GLU A 254 -2.68 -4.85 -14.82
CA GLU A 254 -2.98 -5.24 -16.20
C GLU A 254 -3.24 -6.75 -16.30
N ALA A 255 -2.38 -7.58 -15.67
CA ALA A 255 -2.46 -9.03 -15.75
C ALA A 255 -3.72 -9.62 -15.14
N ILE A 256 -4.24 -9.03 -14.04
CA ILE A 256 -5.44 -9.56 -13.34
C ILE A 256 -6.73 -8.81 -13.70
N ALA A 257 -6.68 -7.86 -14.62
CA ALA A 257 -7.86 -7.10 -15.03
C ALA A 257 -8.96 -8.04 -15.57
N GLY A 258 -10.19 -7.86 -15.06
CA GLY A 258 -11.34 -8.68 -15.45
C GLY A 258 -11.40 -10.08 -14.83
N GLN A 259 -10.45 -10.48 -13.99
CA GLN A 259 -10.44 -11.80 -13.36
C GLN A 259 -11.26 -11.89 -12.04
N GLY A 260 -11.84 -10.79 -11.58
CA GLY A 260 -12.63 -10.75 -10.34
C GLY A 260 -11.81 -10.94 -9.07
N LYS A 261 -10.49 -10.77 -9.13
CA LYS A 261 -9.58 -10.87 -7.99
C LYS A 261 -9.52 -9.55 -7.22
N GLU A 262 -9.58 -9.63 -5.91
CA GLU A 262 -9.28 -8.49 -5.06
C GLU A 262 -7.78 -8.15 -5.12
N LEU A 263 -7.43 -6.86 -5.05
CA LEU A 263 -6.06 -6.39 -5.18
C LEU A 263 -5.71 -5.35 -4.12
N THR A 264 -4.55 -5.53 -3.48
CA THR A 264 -3.88 -4.51 -2.66
C THR A 264 -2.47 -4.31 -3.19
N LEU A 265 -2.09 -3.07 -3.42
CA LEU A 265 -0.77 -2.68 -3.90
C LEU A 265 -0.12 -1.70 -2.94
N GLU A 266 1.06 -2.05 -2.43
CA GLU A 266 1.96 -1.16 -1.70
C GLU A 266 3.23 -0.97 -2.53
N LEU A 267 3.43 0.24 -3.04
CA LEU A 267 4.43 0.52 -4.06
C LEU A 267 5.44 1.57 -3.58
N GLY A 268 6.29 2.03 -4.49
CA GLY A 268 7.32 2.99 -4.19
C GLY A 268 6.82 4.34 -3.67
N GLY A 269 7.73 5.14 -3.15
CA GLY A 269 7.45 6.47 -2.64
C GLY A 269 8.56 7.47 -2.93
N LYS A 270 8.24 8.73 -2.77
CA LYS A 270 9.20 9.86 -2.77
C LYS A 270 8.75 10.84 -1.70
N SER A 271 8.78 10.38 -0.44
CA SER A 271 8.14 11.06 0.68
C SER A 271 8.83 12.38 1.03
N PRO A 272 8.06 13.47 1.26
CA PRO A 272 8.60 14.72 1.71
C PRO A 272 8.89 14.72 3.22
N TYR A 273 9.94 15.40 3.62
CA TYR A 273 10.31 15.70 4.99
C TYR A 273 10.36 17.23 5.14
N LEU A 274 9.36 17.81 5.81
CA LEU A 274 9.15 19.24 5.93
C LEU A 274 9.69 19.73 7.27
N VAL A 275 10.55 20.76 7.29
CA VAL A 275 11.09 21.38 8.50
C VAL A 275 10.76 22.87 8.49
N PHE A 276 9.91 23.31 9.43
CA PHE A 276 9.55 24.70 9.64
C PHE A 276 10.56 25.41 10.55
N ASP A 277 10.54 26.72 10.55
CA ASP A 277 11.52 27.57 11.26
C ASP A 277 11.41 27.50 12.78
N ASP A 278 10.26 27.06 13.30
CA ASP A 278 9.99 26.87 14.72
C ASP A 278 10.28 25.42 15.21
N ALA A 279 10.73 24.52 14.33
CA ALA A 279 11.01 23.14 14.71
C ALA A 279 12.23 23.01 15.63
N ASP A 280 12.21 22.01 16.52
CA ASP A 280 13.44 21.56 17.18
C ASP A 280 14.38 20.93 16.13
N LEU A 281 15.37 21.73 15.72
CA LEU A 281 16.28 21.36 14.63
C LEU A 281 17.15 20.15 14.98
N ASP A 282 17.50 19.93 16.25
CA ASP A 282 18.31 18.77 16.64
C ASP A 282 17.49 17.50 16.56
N SER A 283 16.27 17.51 17.07
CA SER A 283 15.33 16.38 16.92
C SER A 283 14.96 16.12 15.46
N ALA A 284 14.78 17.18 14.67
CA ALA A 284 14.47 17.05 13.24
C ALA A 284 15.65 16.47 12.44
N VAL A 285 16.90 16.77 12.80
CA VAL A 285 18.09 16.15 12.18
C VAL A 285 18.20 14.67 12.53
N GLU A 286 18.04 14.29 13.81
CA GLU A 286 18.05 12.87 14.18
C GLU A 286 16.88 12.10 13.54
N GLY A 287 15.69 12.68 13.51
CA GLY A 287 14.55 12.11 12.78
C GLY A 287 14.82 11.95 11.28
N LEU A 288 15.56 12.88 10.66
CA LEU A 288 15.92 12.76 9.24
C LEU A 288 16.96 11.65 9.01
N VAL A 289 17.89 11.45 9.95
CA VAL A 289 18.81 10.29 9.91
C VAL A 289 18.03 8.99 9.83
N ASP A 290 17.01 8.83 10.69
CA ASP A 290 16.13 7.67 10.68
C ASP A 290 15.23 7.63 9.43
N ALA A 291 14.83 8.78 8.89
CA ALA A 291 13.97 8.85 7.72
C ALA A 291 14.63 8.38 6.43
N ILE A 292 15.96 8.58 6.26
CA ILE A 292 16.64 8.34 4.99
C ILE A 292 17.80 7.35 5.05
N TRP A 293 18.52 7.23 6.20
CA TRP A 293 19.68 6.34 6.26
C TRP A 293 19.40 5.02 6.98
N PHE A 294 18.27 4.90 7.68
CA PHE A 294 17.72 3.62 8.13
C PHE A 294 17.61 2.65 6.95
N ASN A 295 17.99 1.41 7.15
CA ASN A 295 18.07 0.37 6.11
C ASN A 295 18.73 0.86 4.80
N GLN A 296 19.79 1.68 4.90
CA GLN A 296 20.53 2.25 3.76
C GLN A 296 19.62 3.02 2.78
N GLY A 297 18.54 3.62 3.26
CA GLY A 297 17.54 4.29 2.41
C GLY A 297 16.68 3.37 1.56
N GLN A 298 16.78 2.07 1.76
CA GLN A 298 15.97 1.06 1.07
C GLN A 298 14.60 0.90 1.72
N VAL A 299 13.91 2.05 1.88
CA VAL A 299 12.63 2.18 2.58
C VAL A 299 11.63 2.88 1.66
N CYS A 300 10.49 2.26 1.43
CA CYS A 300 9.47 2.81 0.51
C CYS A 300 8.92 4.17 0.96
N CYS A 301 8.83 4.41 2.27
CA CYS A 301 8.40 5.67 2.86
C CYS A 301 9.54 6.60 3.27
N ALA A 302 10.79 6.30 2.89
CA ALA A 302 11.95 7.12 3.21
C ALA A 302 11.69 8.61 2.93
N GLY A 303 12.02 9.48 3.90
CA GLY A 303 11.94 10.94 3.76
C GLY A 303 13.00 11.47 2.81
N SER A 304 12.97 11.00 1.56
CA SER A 304 14.02 11.20 0.56
C SER A 304 14.00 12.58 -0.11
N ARG A 305 12.95 13.39 0.12
CA ARG A 305 12.87 14.80 -0.28
C ARG A 305 12.79 15.69 0.95
N LEU A 306 13.88 16.40 1.22
CA LEU A 306 13.96 17.38 2.30
C LEU A 306 13.50 18.76 1.82
N PHE A 307 12.58 19.38 2.54
CA PHE A 307 12.17 20.76 2.35
C PHE A 307 12.33 21.51 3.66
N VAL A 308 13.21 22.51 3.70
CA VAL A 308 13.51 23.31 4.89
C VAL A 308 13.07 24.74 4.66
N GLN A 309 12.44 25.36 5.66
CA GLN A 309 12.08 26.77 5.57
C GLN A 309 13.35 27.64 5.49
N GLU A 310 13.38 28.61 4.54
CA GLU A 310 14.60 29.39 4.21
C GLU A 310 15.30 29.97 5.43
N GLY A 311 14.55 30.50 6.42
CA GLY A 311 15.10 31.13 7.59
C GLY A 311 16.02 30.26 8.46
N VAL A 312 15.91 28.93 8.38
CA VAL A 312 16.70 27.97 9.17
C VAL A 312 17.52 27.00 8.33
N ALA A 313 17.44 27.11 7.00
CA ALA A 313 18.03 26.15 6.07
C ALA A 313 19.54 25.97 6.25
N ASP A 314 20.30 27.03 6.32
CA ASP A 314 21.77 26.99 6.51
C ASP A 314 22.17 26.30 7.81
N THR A 315 21.44 26.61 8.89
CA THR A 315 21.68 26.00 10.21
C THR A 315 21.35 24.53 10.20
N PHE A 316 20.22 24.16 9.59
CA PHE A 316 19.78 22.78 9.47
C PHE A 316 20.74 21.95 8.62
N HIS A 317 21.11 22.43 7.43
CA HIS A 317 22.04 21.74 6.54
C HIS A 317 23.42 21.53 7.18
N ARG A 318 23.94 22.52 7.90
CA ARG A 318 25.20 22.38 8.63
C ARG A 318 25.12 21.27 9.69
N LYS A 319 24.08 21.29 10.55
CA LYS A 319 23.87 20.25 11.56
C LYS A 319 23.71 18.85 10.92
N LEU A 320 22.96 18.77 9.82
CA LEU A 320 22.74 17.53 9.09
C LEU A 320 24.05 16.97 8.51
N MET A 321 24.88 17.80 7.88
CA MET A 321 26.17 17.36 7.34
C MET A 321 27.13 16.92 8.46
N GLU A 322 27.18 17.64 9.59
CA GLU A 322 27.96 17.23 10.75
C GLU A 322 27.53 15.87 11.30
N ARG A 323 26.22 15.60 11.30
CA ARG A 323 25.65 14.32 11.74
C ARG A 323 25.90 13.20 10.73
N MET A 324 25.70 13.47 9.46
CA MET A 324 25.96 12.54 8.34
C MET A 324 27.42 12.04 8.33
N ASN A 325 28.36 12.95 8.62
CA ASN A 325 29.79 12.61 8.66
C ASN A 325 30.19 11.70 9.84
N LYS A 326 29.33 11.55 10.85
CA LYS A 326 29.53 10.67 12.00
C LYS A 326 28.91 9.29 11.81
N LEU A 327 28.16 9.05 10.72
CA LEU A 327 27.57 7.75 10.43
C LEU A 327 28.68 6.76 10.06
N ARG A 328 28.63 5.60 10.70
CA ARG A 328 29.55 4.49 10.46
C ARG A 328 29.01 3.56 9.40
N ILE A 329 29.81 3.33 8.37
CA ILE A 329 29.48 2.41 7.28
C ILE A 329 30.35 1.17 7.45
N GLY A 330 29.77 -0.03 7.36
CA GLY A 330 30.56 -1.23 7.55
C GLY A 330 29.76 -2.53 7.61
N ASP A 331 30.36 -3.55 8.21
CA ASP A 331 29.75 -4.86 8.38
C ASP A 331 28.42 -4.73 9.15
N PRO A 332 27.28 -5.10 8.53
CA PRO A 332 25.97 -4.99 9.18
C PRO A 332 25.86 -5.83 10.47
N MET A 333 26.70 -6.84 10.64
CA MET A 333 26.75 -7.65 11.88
C MET A 333 27.44 -6.92 13.05
N ASP A 334 28.12 -5.82 12.81
CA ASP A 334 28.69 -4.99 13.86
C ASP A 334 27.63 -4.03 14.43
N LYS A 335 27.37 -4.15 15.75
CA LYS A 335 26.38 -3.34 16.48
C LYS A 335 26.70 -1.84 16.49
N SER A 336 27.93 -1.45 16.16
CA SER A 336 28.35 -0.05 16.10
C SER A 336 28.08 0.60 14.73
N VAL A 337 27.75 -0.17 13.71
CA VAL A 337 27.50 0.29 12.35
C VAL A 337 26.11 0.92 12.23
N ASP A 338 26.03 2.05 11.55
CA ASP A 338 24.80 2.79 11.29
C ASP A 338 24.23 2.51 9.90
N VAL A 339 25.11 2.30 8.90
CA VAL A 339 24.73 2.07 7.50
C VAL A 339 25.38 0.78 7.01
N GLY A 340 24.57 -0.19 6.66
CA GLY A 340 25.01 -1.49 6.17
C GLY A 340 25.20 -1.54 4.65
N ALA A 341 25.05 -2.74 4.06
CA ALA A 341 25.22 -2.97 2.64
C ALA A 341 23.90 -2.83 1.86
N ILE A 342 23.99 -2.32 0.63
CA ILE A 342 22.89 -2.38 -0.36
C ILE A 342 22.66 -3.84 -0.73
N VAL A 343 21.42 -4.24 -0.84
CA VAL A 343 20.98 -5.64 -0.95
C VAL A 343 21.65 -6.44 -2.09
N ASP A 344 21.92 -5.80 -3.21
CA ASP A 344 22.43 -6.47 -4.42
C ASP A 344 23.27 -5.51 -5.28
N PRO A 345 24.31 -5.98 -6.00
CA PRO A 345 25.10 -5.12 -6.89
C PRO A 345 24.30 -4.38 -7.96
N LYS A 346 23.23 -4.97 -8.49
CA LYS A 346 22.36 -4.29 -9.48
C LYS A 346 21.62 -3.10 -8.87
N GLN A 347 21.18 -3.24 -7.60
CA GLN A 347 20.56 -2.12 -6.89
C GLN A 347 21.59 -0.99 -6.65
N LEU A 348 22.82 -1.33 -6.28
CA LEU A 348 23.92 -0.36 -6.14
C LEU A 348 24.21 0.37 -7.46
N GLU A 349 24.25 -0.37 -8.57
CA GLU A 349 24.41 0.21 -9.92
C GLU A 349 23.25 1.15 -10.25
N SER A 350 22.00 0.74 -9.99
CA SER A 350 20.81 1.55 -10.22
C SER A 350 20.83 2.86 -9.42
N ILE A 351 21.18 2.82 -8.13
CA ILE A 351 21.34 4.03 -7.29
C ILE A 351 22.39 4.95 -7.91
N THR A 352 23.55 4.40 -8.26
CA THR A 352 24.65 5.17 -8.85
C THR A 352 24.23 5.82 -10.15
N GLN A 353 23.60 5.08 -11.04
CA GLN A 353 23.15 5.58 -12.35
C GLN A 353 22.12 6.70 -12.21
N ILE A 354 21.09 6.53 -11.35
CA ILE A 354 20.06 7.56 -11.14
C ILE A 354 20.70 8.85 -10.59
N VAL A 355 21.64 8.72 -9.66
CA VAL A 355 22.31 9.89 -9.06
C VAL A 355 23.20 10.60 -10.09
N GLU A 356 24.04 9.86 -10.82
CA GLU A 356 24.94 10.46 -11.81
C GLU A 356 24.15 11.09 -12.99
N ASP A 357 23.07 10.48 -13.42
CA ASP A 357 22.21 11.05 -14.46
C ASP A 357 21.46 12.30 -13.96
N GLY A 358 20.94 12.26 -12.73
CA GLY A 358 20.23 13.41 -12.17
C GLY A 358 21.13 14.61 -11.90
N LEU A 359 22.40 14.39 -11.55
CA LEU A 359 23.37 15.48 -11.38
C LEU A 359 23.72 16.22 -12.68
N LYS A 360 23.49 15.61 -13.84
CA LYS A 360 23.60 16.30 -15.13
C LYS A 360 22.52 17.37 -15.31
N GLU A 361 21.40 17.24 -14.59
CA GLU A 361 20.31 18.24 -14.58
C GLU A 361 20.58 19.40 -13.59
N GLY A 362 21.62 19.28 -12.76
CA GLY A 362 22.03 20.25 -11.76
C GLY A 362 22.05 19.68 -10.33
N GLY A 363 22.50 20.51 -9.38
CA GLY A 363 22.58 20.15 -7.98
C GLY A 363 24.01 20.08 -7.42
N ILE A 364 24.14 20.28 -6.12
CA ILE A 364 25.40 20.18 -5.37
C ILE A 364 25.34 18.93 -4.51
N ARG A 365 26.29 18.01 -4.76
CA ARG A 365 26.39 16.75 -4.04
C ARG A 365 27.38 16.82 -2.88
N TYR A 366 26.92 16.42 -1.70
CA TYR A 366 27.72 16.17 -0.51
C TYR A 366 27.70 14.68 -0.19
N ARG A 367 28.86 14.08 0.01
CA ARG A 367 29.02 12.68 0.43
C ARG A 367 29.63 12.62 1.81
N SER A 368 29.21 11.66 2.62
CA SER A 368 29.95 11.28 3.83
C SER A 368 31.41 10.93 3.47
N PRO A 369 32.40 11.44 4.21
CA PRO A 369 33.81 11.13 4.00
C PRO A 369 34.20 9.75 4.54
N ALA A 370 33.27 9.00 5.12
CA ALA A 370 33.52 7.68 5.68
C ALA A 370 34.09 6.72 4.60
N GLU A 371 35.13 6.00 4.96
CA GLU A 371 35.69 4.96 4.09
C GLU A 371 34.70 3.83 3.92
N LEU A 372 34.56 3.34 2.69
CA LEU A 372 33.71 2.20 2.38
C LEU A 372 34.52 0.91 2.52
N PRO A 373 33.89 -0.20 2.95
CA PRO A 373 34.55 -1.52 2.90
C PRO A 373 34.99 -1.89 1.47
N ASP A 374 36.12 -2.55 1.36
CA ASP A 374 36.72 -2.97 0.06
C ASP A 374 35.85 -4.00 -0.69
N ASN A 375 35.05 -4.78 0.03
CA ASN A 375 34.18 -5.81 -0.51
C ASN A 375 32.72 -5.54 -0.14
N GLY A 376 31.81 -6.05 -0.96
CA GLY A 376 30.37 -5.89 -0.76
C GLY A 376 29.77 -4.71 -1.52
N SER A 377 28.48 -4.49 -1.31
CA SER A 377 27.69 -3.48 -2.01
C SER A 377 27.40 -2.29 -1.09
N PHE A 378 28.26 -1.30 -1.02
CA PHE A 378 28.09 -0.14 -0.15
C PHE A 378 27.93 1.16 -0.93
N TYR A 379 27.08 2.04 -0.43
CA TYR A 379 26.90 3.40 -0.95
C TYR A 379 26.95 4.42 0.21
N PRO A 380 27.71 5.50 0.10
CA PRO A 380 27.85 6.46 1.20
C PRO A 380 26.59 7.32 1.35
N PRO A 381 26.20 7.68 2.59
CA PRO A 381 25.20 8.71 2.84
C PRO A 381 25.49 9.95 1.99
N THR A 382 24.48 10.39 1.26
CA THR A 382 24.63 11.46 0.27
C THR A 382 23.48 12.45 0.41
N LEU A 383 23.83 13.75 0.41
CA LEU A 383 22.89 14.86 0.32
C LEU A 383 23.11 15.59 -1.00
N ILE A 384 22.04 15.90 -1.72
CA ILE A 384 22.07 16.70 -2.95
C ILE A 384 21.15 17.90 -2.76
N THR A 385 21.66 19.11 -2.93
CA THR A 385 20.93 20.38 -2.77
C THR A 385 20.96 21.17 -4.08
N GLU A 386 20.27 22.31 -4.12
CA GLU A 386 20.18 23.20 -5.27
C GLU A 386 19.66 22.51 -6.54
N VAL A 387 18.65 21.67 -6.37
CA VAL A 387 17.98 20.96 -7.45
C VAL A 387 16.65 21.58 -7.80
N ASP A 388 16.32 21.58 -9.10
CA ASP A 388 15.00 21.98 -9.56
C ASP A 388 13.93 20.97 -9.09
N PRO A 389 12.75 21.42 -8.62
CA PRO A 389 11.67 20.53 -8.19
C PRO A 389 11.18 19.57 -9.29
N ALA A 390 11.40 19.88 -10.55
CA ALA A 390 11.05 19.02 -11.70
C ALA A 390 12.14 18.03 -12.08
N CYS A 391 13.36 18.16 -11.50
CA CYS A 391 14.48 17.29 -11.86
C CYS A 391 14.22 15.83 -11.47
N ARG A 392 14.89 14.93 -12.16
CA ARG A 392 14.79 13.49 -11.96
C ARG A 392 15.02 13.06 -10.50
N LEU A 393 16.00 13.67 -9.81
CA LEU A 393 16.32 13.36 -8.42
C LEU A 393 15.18 13.68 -7.45
N MET A 394 14.35 14.70 -7.75
CA MET A 394 13.15 15.04 -6.97
C MET A 394 11.95 14.16 -7.31
N GLN A 395 11.87 13.59 -8.53
CA GLN A 395 10.68 12.91 -9.04
C GLN A 395 10.79 11.39 -9.01
N GLU A 396 12.00 10.80 -9.12
CA GLU A 396 12.19 9.36 -9.16
C GLU A 396 12.62 8.80 -7.79
N GLU A 397 12.15 7.61 -7.48
CA GLU A 397 12.56 6.85 -6.30
C GLU A 397 13.97 6.28 -6.53
N ILE A 398 14.93 6.72 -5.71
CA ILE A 398 16.35 6.27 -5.81
C ILE A 398 16.54 4.93 -5.07
N PHE A 399 15.81 4.74 -3.97
CA PHE A 399 15.82 3.56 -3.11
C PHE A 399 17.22 3.20 -2.58
N GLY A 400 17.89 4.21 -2.05
CA GLY A 400 19.25 4.16 -1.50
C GLY A 400 19.51 5.34 -0.56
N PRO A 401 20.72 5.44 0.06
CA PRO A 401 21.02 6.41 1.11
C PRO A 401 21.27 7.83 0.55
N VAL A 402 20.36 8.30 -0.29
CA VAL A 402 20.45 9.58 -1.01
C VAL A 402 19.27 10.47 -0.69
N LEU A 403 19.57 11.59 -0.03
CA LEU A 403 18.64 12.65 0.30
C LEU A 403 18.73 13.77 -0.73
N VAL A 404 17.58 14.28 -1.17
CA VAL A 404 17.54 15.44 -2.09
C VAL A 404 16.81 16.58 -1.39
N GLY A 405 17.44 17.76 -1.34
CA GLY A 405 16.95 18.90 -0.54
C GLY A 405 16.68 20.16 -1.36
N SER A 406 15.66 20.90 -0.95
CA SER A 406 15.31 22.23 -1.42
C SER A 406 14.76 23.07 -0.25
N THR A 407 14.51 24.36 -0.48
CA THR A 407 13.93 25.25 0.51
C THR A 407 12.52 25.69 0.14
N PHE A 408 11.79 26.23 1.11
CA PHE A 408 10.50 26.89 0.91
C PHE A 408 10.39 28.13 1.80
N ARG A 409 9.46 29.04 1.47
CA ARG A 409 9.24 30.31 2.20
C ARG A 409 7.97 30.27 3.04
N THR A 410 6.91 29.68 2.54
CA THR A 410 5.59 29.71 3.17
C THR A 410 5.01 28.30 3.35
N PRO A 411 4.11 28.10 4.33
CA PRO A 411 3.42 26.82 4.51
C PRO A 411 2.67 26.34 3.24
N ALA A 412 2.09 27.26 2.48
CA ALA A 412 1.41 26.93 1.22
C ALA A 412 2.37 26.40 0.15
N GLU A 413 3.56 26.98 0.05
CA GLU A 413 4.63 26.52 -0.83
C GLU A 413 5.17 25.16 -0.40
N ALA A 414 5.36 24.95 0.92
CA ALA A 414 5.76 23.65 1.46
C ALA A 414 4.79 22.52 1.03
N VAL A 415 3.47 22.76 1.15
CA VAL A 415 2.45 21.83 0.70
C VAL A 415 2.50 21.61 -0.81
N ALA A 416 2.67 22.67 -1.59
CA ALA A 416 2.76 22.57 -3.05
C ALA A 416 3.96 21.73 -3.48
N LEU A 417 5.15 21.99 -2.94
CA LEU A 417 6.38 21.23 -3.20
C LEU A 417 6.27 19.78 -2.72
N ALA A 418 5.73 19.55 -1.52
CA ALA A 418 5.52 18.22 -0.98
C ALA A 418 4.63 17.37 -1.90
N ASN A 419 3.55 17.95 -2.42
CA ASN A 419 2.58 17.29 -3.28
C ASN A 419 3.00 17.21 -4.76
N ASN A 420 4.10 17.88 -5.15
CA ASN A 420 4.63 17.86 -6.53
C ASN A 420 5.38 16.56 -6.81
N THR A 421 4.67 15.46 -6.81
CA THR A 421 5.16 14.13 -7.14
C THR A 421 4.01 13.23 -7.58
N ARG A 422 4.30 12.21 -8.34
CA ARG A 422 3.34 11.15 -8.69
C ARG A 422 3.04 10.19 -7.53
N TYR A 423 3.88 10.18 -6.50
CA TYR A 423 3.76 9.33 -5.33
C TYR A 423 2.89 9.95 -4.23
N GLY A 424 2.59 9.16 -3.22
CA GLY A 424 1.81 9.58 -2.06
C GLY A 424 1.82 8.52 -0.95
N LEU A 425 3.01 8.04 -0.53
CA LEU A 425 3.09 7.00 0.50
C LEU A 425 3.09 7.60 1.91
N ALA A 426 4.11 8.39 2.25
CA ALA A 426 4.22 9.01 3.56
C ALA A 426 4.74 10.45 3.47
N ALA A 427 4.72 11.15 4.61
CA ALA A 427 5.30 12.47 4.79
C ALA A 427 5.69 12.67 6.26
N SER A 428 6.69 13.52 6.53
CA SER A 428 7.04 13.98 7.89
C SER A 428 6.95 15.48 7.96
N VAL A 429 6.38 16.03 9.06
CA VAL A 429 6.20 17.46 9.30
C VAL A 429 6.81 17.80 10.66
N TRP A 430 7.76 18.71 10.69
CA TRP A 430 8.45 19.15 11.89
C TRP A 430 8.17 20.62 12.18
N THR A 431 7.48 20.88 13.27
CA THR A 431 7.11 22.19 13.79
C THR A 431 6.66 22.06 15.24
N GLU A 432 6.99 23.02 16.09
CA GLU A 432 6.48 23.08 17.47
C GLU A 432 5.07 23.70 17.55
N ASN A 433 4.58 24.29 16.46
CA ASN A 433 3.24 24.86 16.38
C ASN A 433 2.21 23.79 16.02
N ILE A 434 1.49 23.30 17.02
CA ILE A 434 0.45 22.27 16.83
C ILE A 434 -0.64 22.67 15.82
N ASN A 435 -1.02 23.94 15.75
CA ASN A 435 -2.01 24.41 14.80
C ASN A 435 -1.49 24.31 13.37
N LEU A 436 -0.22 24.64 13.15
CA LEU A 436 0.44 24.49 11.85
C LEU A 436 0.55 23.00 11.46
N ALA A 437 0.97 22.13 12.39
CA ALA A 437 1.08 20.72 12.16
C ALA A 437 -0.27 20.10 11.71
N LEU A 438 -1.35 20.39 12.45
CA LEU A 438 -2.70 19.91 12.17
C LEU A 438 -3.32 20.54 10.91
N ASP A 439 -2.89 21.73 10.52
CA ASP A 439 -3.31 22.37 9.25
C ASP A 439 -2.58 21.77 8.04
N ILE A 440 -1.29 21.46 8.17
CA ILE A 440 -0.45 20.98 7.06
C ILE A 440 -0.69 19.49 6.78
N ALA A 441 -0.67 18.63 7.81
CA ALA A 441 -0.70 17.19 7.64
C ALA A 441 -1.88 16.70 6.77
N PRO A 442 -3.14 17.16 6.94
CA PRO A 442 -4.26 16.74 6.09
C PRO A 442 -4.19 17.26 4.64
N LYS A 443 -3.36 18.28 4.37
CA LYS A 443 -3.18 18.84 3.01
C LYS A 443 -2.15 18.06 2.18
N LEU A 444 -1.34 17.21 2.83
CA LEU A 444 -0.36 16.37 2.16
C LEU A 444 -1.07 15.18 1.51
N ILE A 445 -0.75 14.93 0.24
CA ILE A 445 -1.33 13.81 -0.50
C ILE A 445 -0.46 12.58 -0.23
N CYS A 446 -0.68 11.95 0.92
CA CYS A 446 0.00 10.75 1.36
C CYS A 446 -0.94 9.83 2.13
N GLY A 447 -0.55 8.60 2.33
CA GLY A 447 -1.30 7.64 3.14
C GLY A 447 -1.05 7.81 4.63
N VAL A 448 0.16 8.23 5.01
CA VAL A 448 0.58 8.49 6.39
C VAL A 448 1.33 9.81 6.48
N ALA A 449 0.96 10.66 7.44
CA ALA A 449 1.71 11.86 7.80
C ALA A 449 2.16 11.76 9.26
N TRP A 450 3.46 11.84 9.48
CA TRP A 450 4.05 11.89 10.82
C TRP A 450 4.30 13.35 11.23
N ILE A 451 4.01 13.69 12.48
CA ILE A 451 4.26 14.99 13.06
C ILE A 451 5.36 14.85 14.12
N ASN A 452 6.43 15.61 14.00
CA ASN A 452 7.62 15.57 14.87
C ASN A 452 8.14 14.14 15.11
N SER A 453 8.05 13.33 14.07
CA SER A 453 8.42 11.92 14.06
C SER A 453 8.58 11.41 12.63
N THR A 454 9.08 10.19 12.50
CA THR A 454 9.18 9.47 11.23
C THR A 454 9.25 7.97 11.52
N ASN A 455 8.94 7.13 10.52
CA ASN A 455 9.06 5.67 10.58
C ASN A 455 8.39 5.04 11.82
N GLN A 456 7.34 5.67 12.36
CA GLN A 456 6.59 5.13 13.48
C GLN A 456 5.54 4.16 12.95
N PHE A 457 5.78 2.87 13.13
CA PHE A 457 4.91 1.80 12.70
C PHE A 457 4.35 1.03 13.88
N ASP A 458 3.06 0.70 13.83
CA ASP A 458 2.44 -0.23 14.77
C ASP A 458 1.39 -1.08 14.06
N ALA A 459 1.20 -2.30 14.55
CA ALA A 459 0.22 -3.23 14.01
C ALA A 459 -1.22 -2.73 14.10
N ALA A 460 -1.52 -1.81 15.03
CA ALA A 460 -2.86 -1.22 15.21
C ALA A 460 -3.15 -0.04 14.30
N ALA A 461 -2.14 0.47 13.59
CA ALA A 461 -2.29 1.59 12.65
C ALA A 461 -2.20 1.11 11.21
N GLY A 462 -3.16 1.48 10.39
CA GLY A 462 -3.15 1.15 8.97
C GLY A 462 -2.08 1.94 8.22
N PHE A 463 -1.35 1.26 7.33
CA PHE A 463 -0.35 1.83 6.44
C PHE A 463 -0.70 1.56 4.99
N GLY A 464 -0.44 2.52 4.10
CA GLY A 464 -0.65 2.34 2.66
C GLY A 464 -0.58 3.62 1.87
N GLY A 465 -0.40 3.48 0.56
CA GLY A 465 -0.16 4.60 -0.35
C GLY A 465 -1.41 5.22 -0.95
N ARG A 466 -1.16 6.33 -1.65
CA ARG A 466 -2.08 7.03 -2.56
C ARG A 466 -1.38 7.25 -3.90
N ARG A 467 -2.11 7.62 -4.95
CA ARG A 467 -1.57 7.84 -6.30
C ARG A 467 -0.79 6.60 -6.79
N GLU A 468 0.43 6.81 -7.30
CA GLU A 468 1.28 5.71 -7.78
C GLU A 468 2.00 4.92 -6.68
N SER A 469 1.85 5.31 -5.42
CA SER A 469 2.31 4.50 -4.28
C SER A 469 1.36 3.35 -3.94
N GLY A 470 0.24 3.22 -4.65
CA GLY A 470 -0.66 2.08 -4.52
C GLY A 470 -2.00 2.40 -3.90
N PHE A 471 -2.70 1.36 -3.45
CA PHE A 471 -4.01 1.44 -2.83
C PHE A 471 -4.28 0.22 -1.94
N GLY A 472 -5.23 0.35 -1.05
CA GLY A 472 -5.47 -0.55 0.06
C GLY A 472 -4.76 -0.08 1.33
N ARG A 473 -4.87 -0.87 2.39
CA ARG A 473 -4.15 -0.64 3.65
C ARG A 473 -3.66 -1.97 4.19
N GLU A 474 -2.51 -1.94 4.83
CA GLU A 474 -1.94 -3.07 5.57
C GLU A 474 -1.80 -2.68 7.04
N GLY A 475 -2.01 -3.65 7.96
CA GLY A 475 -2.11 -3.35 9.39
C GLY A 475 -3.38 -2.61 9.78
N GLY A 476 -3.56 -2.40 11.08
CA GLY A 476 -4.74 -1.75 11.64
C GLY A 476 -6.05 -2.49 11.37
N ARG A 477 -7.14 -1.86 11.76
CA ARG A 477 -8.49 -2.35 11.44
C ARG A 477 -8.76 -2.25 9.93
N GLU A 478 -8.21 -1.25 9.28
CA GLU A 478 -8.34 -1.00 7.84
C GLU A 478 -7.76 -2.14 7.00
N GLY A 479 -6.63 -2.71 7.44
CA GLY A 479 -5.98 -3.84 6.78
C GLY A 479 -6.77 -5.15 6.88
N LEU A 480 -7.64 -5.31 7.90
CA LEU A 480 -8.51 -6.48 8.02
C LEU A 480 -9.55 -6.52 6.90
N TYR A 481 -10.14 -5.37 6.56
CA TYR A 481 -11.12 -5.29 5.47
C TYR A 481 -10.53 -5.63 4.10
N ALA A 482 -9.22 -5.47 3.93
CA ALA A 482 -8.54 -5.90 2.72
C ALA A 482 -8.52 -7.42 2.50
N TYR A 483 -8.87 -8.21 3.53
CA TYR A 483 -8.92 -9.67 3.52
C TYR A 483 -10.31 -10.23 3.81
N THR A 484 -11.34 -9.39 3.79
CA THR A 484 -12.73 -9.79 4.01
C THR A 484 -13.63 -9.28 2.89
N ARG A 485 -14.81 -9.89 2.79
CA ARG A 485 -15.91 -9.42 1.94
C ARG A 485 -17.24 -9.51 2.70
N PRO A 486 -18.23 -8.66 2.39
CA PRO A 486 -19.54 -8.73 3.01
C PRO A 486 -20.21 -10.09 2.77
N ILE A 487 -20.88 -10.64 3.78
CA ILE A 487 -21.60 -11.91 3.69
C ILE A 487 -22.71 -11.85 2.63
N HIS A 488 -23.34 -10.69 2.48
CA HIS A 488 -24.46 -10.45 1.57
C HIS A 488 -24.08 -9.80 0.24
N ALA A 489 -22.80 -9.86 -0.16
CA ALA A 489 -22.41 -9.40 -1.49
C ALA A 489 -23.18 -10.24 -2.53
N PRO A 490 -23.99 -9.61 -3.41
CA PRO A 490 -24.80 -10.38 -4.35
C PRO A 490 -23.93 -11.16 -5.31
N SER A 491 -24.06 -12.47 -5.29
CA SER A 491 -23.45 -13.37 -6.27
C SER A 491 -24.30 -13.43 -7.57
N LYS A 492 -24.75 -12.29 -8.09
CA LYS A 492 -25.43 -12.25 -9.39
C LYS A 492 -24.38 -12.20 -10.49
N LYS A 493 -24.23 -13.31 -11.20
CA LYS A 493 -23.78 -13.27 -12.59
C LYS A 493 -24.74 -12.34 -13.32
N LEU A 494 -24.23 -11.24 -13.86
CA LEU A 494 -24.98 -10.40 -14.79
C LEU A 494 -25.30 -11.27 -16.01
N GLU A 495 -26.56 -11.62 -16.22
CA GLU A 495 -27.02 -12.16 -17.49
C GLU A 495 -26.84 -11.06 -18.54
N LYS A 496 -26.19 -11.41 -19.66
CA LYS A 496 -26.07 -10.49 -20.79
C LYS A 496 -27.48 -10.21 -21.32
N VAL A 497 -27.97 -9.01 -21.11
CA VAL A 497 -29.16 -8.51 -21.82
C VAL A 497 -28.72 -8.19 -23.25
N GLU A 498 -29.28 -8.88 -24.24
CA GLU A 498 -29.06 -8.55 -25.64
C GLU A 498 -29.69 -7.19 -25.96
N ALA A 499 -28.85 -6.27 -26.44
CA ALA A 499 -29.33 -4.97 -26.87
C ALA A 499 -30.24 -5.12 -28.10
N HIS A 500 -31.48 -4.70 -27.99
CA HIS A 500 -32.39 -4.64 -29.13
C HIS A 500 -31.96 -3.53 -30.09
N THR A 501 -31.42 -3.91 -31.23
CA THR A 501 -31.14 -3.01 -32.35
C THR A 501 -32.37 -2.84 -33.22
N GLY A 502 -33.25 -1.95 -32.86
CA GLY A 502 -34.32 -1.47 -33.73
C GLY A 502 -33.85 -0.32 -34.62
N SER A 503 -34.11 -0.38 -35.92
CA SER A 503 -33.88 0.75 -36.81
C SER A 503 -35.06 1.72 -36.71
N PRO A 504 -34.86 3.02 -36.44
CA PRO A 504 -35.95 3.98 -36.34
C PRO A 504 -36.47 4.45 -37.70
N GLU A 505 -37.78 4.47 -37.88
CA GLU A 505 -38.35 5.35 -38.89
C GLU A 505 -38.36 6.82 -38.37
N PRO A 506 -37.99 7.79 -39.18
CA PRO A 506 -37.91 9.18 -38.73
C PRO A 506 -39.33 9.79 -38.62
N ASP A 507 -39.76 10.05 -37.41
CA ASP A 507 -40.92 10.93 -37.18
C ASP A 507 -40.48 12.40 -37.23
N ASN A 508 -40.87 13.05 -38.29
CA ASN A 508 -40.50 14.39 -38.68
C ASN A 508 -41.52 15.40 -38.15
N GLN A 509 -41.55 15.74 -36.86
CA GLN A 509 -42.22 16.94 -36.41
C GLN A 509 -41.74 17.50 -35.06
N GLY A 510 -41.14 18.68 -35.12
CA GLY A 510 -41.22 19.75 -34.12
C GLY A 510 -40.45 19.53 -32.83
N ILE A 511 -39.77 20.49 -32.33
CA ILE A 511 -39.07 20.67 -31.05
C ILE A 511 -38.10 19.52 -30.73
N ASP A 512 -36.82 19.82 -30.83
CA ASP A 512 -35.74 18.95 -30.36
C ASP A 512 -35.91 18.58 -28.88
N ARG A 513 -36.34 17.33 -28.59
CA ARG A 513 -36.53 16.79 -27.24
C ARG A 513 -35.36 15.87 -26.82
N THR A 514 -34.23 15.98 -27.49
CA THR A 514 -33.05 15.21 -27.14
C THR A 514 -32.54 15.61 -25.75
N SER A 515 -32.48 14.65 -24.84
CA SER A 515 -31.83 14.86 -23.55
C SER A 515 -30.32 15.04 -23.78
N THR A 516 -29.81 16.19 -23.39
CA THR A 516 -28.39 16.54 -23.53
C THR A 516 -27.55 15.94 -22.42
N LEU A 517 -26.23 15.95 -22.60
CA LEU A 517 -25.27 15.62 -21.55
C LEU A 517 -25.33 16.66 -20.43
N PHE A 518 -24.99 16.26 -19.20
CA PHE A 518 -24.87 17.17 -18.07
C PHE A 518 -23.41 17.25 -17.64
N ILE A 519 -22.72 18.33 -17.95
CA ILE A 519 -21.27 18.52 -17.70
C ILE A 519 -21.04 19.88 -17.04
N GLY A 520 -20.31 19.88 -15.92
CA GLY A 520 -19.97 21.11 -15.21
C GLY A 520 -21.18 21.89 -14.69
N GLY A 521 -22.25 21.21 -14.27
CA GLY A 521 -23.48 21.82 -13.77
C GLY A 521 -24.40 22.37 -14.86
N LYS A 522 -24.19 22.05 -16.13
CA LYS A 522 -24.94 22.58 -17.28
C LYS A 522 -25.34 21.48 -18.25
N GLN A 523 -26.49 21.68 -18.88
CA GLN A 523 -26.86 20.87 -20.03
C GLN A 523 -25.94 21.23 -21.22
N THR A 524 -25.33 20.21 -21.83
CA THR A 524 -24.32 20.36 -22.88
C THR A 524 -24.67 19.44 -24.04
N ARG A 525 -24.68 19.97 -25.26
CA ARG A 525 -24.81 19.12 -26.45
C ARG A 525 -23.57 18.27 -26.63
N PRO A 526 -23.71 17.01 -27.09
CA PRO A 526 -22.55 16.19 -27.45
C PRO A 526 -21.66 16.90 -28.49
N ASP A 527 -20.35 16.77 -28.37
CA ASP A 527 -19.38 17.33 -29.32
C ASP A 527 -19.61 16.78 -30.75
N SER A 528 -20.04 15.53 -30.85
CA SER A 528 -20.39 14.89 -32.14
C SER A 528 -21.66 15.44 -32.78
N GLY A 529 -22.57 16.04 -32.00
CA GLY A 529 -23.92 16.39 -32.42
C GLY A 529 -24.87 15.20 -32.61
N TYR A 530 -24.42 13.97 -32.35
CA TYR A 530 -25.23 12.77 -32.49
C TYR A 530 -26.08 12.46 -31.25
N SER A 531 -27.20 11.77 -31.46
CA SER A 531 -28.07 11.24 -30.42
C SER A 531 -28.41 9.78 -30.68
N ASN A 532 -28.62 9.05 -29.58
CA ASN A 532 -29.11 7.67 -29.60
C ASN A 532 -30.59 7.65 -29.28
N PRO A 533 -31.42 6.91 -30.05
CA PRO A 533 -32.81 6.71 -29.72
C PRO A 533 -32.94 5.76 -28.51
N VAL A 534 -33.90 6.02 -27.65
CA VAL A 534 -34.27 5.17 -26.51
C VAL A 534 -35.62 4.56 -26.80
N PHE A 535 -35.72 3.26 -26.81
CA PHE A 535 -36.93 2.49 -27.09
C PHE A 535 -37.49 1.84 -25.83
N SER A 536 -38.81 1.66 -25.79
CA SER A 536 -39.46 0.78 -24.82
C SER A 536 -39.17 -0.69 -25.18
N THR A 537 -39.48 -1.61 -24.26
CA THR A 537 -39.43 -3.05 -24.49
C THR A 537 -40.34 -3.53 -25.64
N GLU A 538 -41.37 -2.73 -26.00
CA GLU A 538 -42.27 -2.96 -27.12
C GLU A 538 -41.78 -2.34 -28.45
N GLY A 539 -40.56 -1.76 -28.46
CA GLY A 539 -39.97 -1.12 -29.64
C GLY A 539 -40.47 0.27 -29.97
N LYS A 540 -41.27 0.90 -29.08
CA LYS A 540 -41.75 2.28 -29.26
C LYS A 540 -40.68 3.29 -28.86
N LEU A 541 -40.40 4.28 -29.70
CA LEU A 541 -39.49 5.39 -29.39
C LEU A 541 -40.01 6.19 -28.21
N ILE A 542 -39.24 6.23 -27.10
CA ILE A 542 -39.56 6.99 -25.88
C ILE A 542 -38.93 8.37 -25.90
N GLY A 543 -37.72 8.48 -26.46
CA GLY A 543 -36.95 9.71 -26.50
C GLY A 543 -35.59 9.52 -27.19
N GLN A 544 -34.81 10.57 -27.17
CA GLN A 544 -33.42 10.54 -27.67
C GLN A 544 -32.52 11.07 -26.58
N VAL A 545 -31.28 10.51 -26.51
CA VAL A 545 -30.23 10.97 -25.59
C VAL A 545 -28.98 11.33 -26.37
N GLY A 546 -28.26 12.35 -25.93
CA GLY A 546 -27.01 12.76 -26.57
C GLY A 546 -25.97 11.65 -26.54
N GLN A 547 -25.35 11.38 -27.69
CA GLN A 547 -24.26 10.40 -27.79
C GLN A 547 -22.92 11.06 -27.47
N GLY A 548 -22.42 10.88 -26.23
CA GLY A 548 -21.12 11.37 -25.81
C GLY A 548 -19.97 10.66 -26.53
N ASN A 549 -18.91 11.40 -26.82
CA ASN A 549 -17.67 10.88 -27.39
C ASN A 549 -16.49 11.04 -26.41
N ARG A 550 -15.28 10.68 -26.84
CA ARG A 550 -14.05 10.78 -26.03
C ARG A 550 -13.80 12.20 -25.50
N LYS A 551 -14.13 13.25 -26.26
CA LYS A 551 -13.96 14.64 -25.83
C LYS A 551 -14.97 15.01 -24.74
N ASP A 552 -16.21 14.56 -24.86
CA ASP A 552 -17.24 14.77 -23.84
C ASP A 552 -16.88 14.07 -22.53
N ILE A 553 -16.38 12.84 -22.59
CA ILE A 553 -15.87 12.11 -21.42
C ILE A 553 -14.72 12.88 -20.77
N ARG A 554 -13.74 13.34 -21.55
CA ARG A 554 -12.64 14.16 -21.02
C ARG A 554 -13.17 15.40 -20.33
N ASN A 555 -14.06 16.15 -20.96
CA ASN A 555 -14.64 17.37 -20.40
C ASN A 555 -15.42 17.09 -19.10
N ALA A 556 -16.13 15.96 -19.03
CA ALA A 556 -16.84 15.52 -17.84
C ALA A 556 -15.88 15.18 -16.69
N VAL A 557 -14.81 14.44 -16.98
CA VAL A 557 -13.76 14.10 -16.00
C VAL A 557 -13.04 15.35 -15.51
N GLU A 558 -12.68 16.28 -16.42
CA GLU A 558 -12.08 17.57 -16.04
C GLU A 558 -13.01 18.40 -15.15
N ALA A 559 -14.29 18.46 -15.47
CA ALA A 559 -15.29 19.17 -14.67
C ALA A 559 -15.44 18.54 -13.27
N ALA A 560 -15.50 17.21 -13.18
CA ALA A 560 -15.58 16.49 -11.91
C ALA A 560 -14.30 16.68 -11.07
N THR A 561 -13.13 16.62 -11.72
CA THR A 561 -11.84 16.84 -11.05
C THR A 561 -11.71 18.27 -10.53
N ASN A 562 -12.21 19.27 -11.27
CA ASN A 562 -12.21 20.67 -10.85
C ASN A 562 -13.24 20.98 -9.75
N ALA A 563 -14.24 20.11 -9.52
CA ALA A 563 -15.24 20.25 -8.47
C ALA A 563 -14.74 19.88 -7.06
N GLN A 564 -13.44 20.02 -6.78
CA GLN A 564 -12.80 19.69 -5.48
C GLN A 564 -13.43 20.43 -4.29
N GLY A 565 -14.13 21.53 -4.52
CA GLY A 565 -14.91 22.24 -3.49
C GLY A 565 -15.93 21.35 -2.80
N TRP A 566 -16.48 20.31 -3.48
CA TRP A 566 -17.40 19.35 -2.88
C TRP A 566 -16.74 18.52 -1.77
N GLY A 567 -15.54 17.98 -2.01
CA GLY A 567 -14.79 17.23 -1.00
C GLY A 567 -14.32 18.08 0.19
N LYS A 568 -14.11 19.38 -0.03
CA LYS A 568 -13.72 20.37 1.01
C LYS A 568 -14.91 21.04 1.70
N ALA A 569 -16.13 20.86 1.20
CA ALA A 569 -17.33 21.41 1.80
C ALA A 569 -17.55 20.79 3.19
N PHE A 570 -18.12 21.59 4.10
CA PHE A 570 -18.51 21.08 5.41
C PHE A 570 -19.45 19.88 5.27
N ALA A 571 -19.23 18.85 6.09
CA ALA A 571 -20.02 17.61 6.07
C ALA A 571 -21.53 17.89 6.18
N HIS A 572 -21.92 18.83 7.05
CA HIS A 572 -23.31 19.25 7.19
C HIS A 572 -23.92 19.81 5.89
N LEU A 573 -23.17 20.61 5.12
CA LEU A 573 -23.64 21.13 3.83
C LEU A 573 -23.87 19.99 2.82
N ARG A 574 -22.97 18.99 2.79
CA ARG A 574 -23.18 17.81 1.94
C ARG A 574 -24.41 17.02 2.35
N ALA A 575 -24.65 16.86 3.66
CA ALA A 575 -25.87 16.23 4.18
C ALA A 575 -27.12 16.96 3.72
N GLN A 576 -27.16 18.29 3.86
CA GLN A 576 -28.32 19.11 3.43
C GLN A 576 -28.61 18.95 1.94
N ILE A 577 -27.59 18.97 1.09
CA ILE A 577 -27.75 18.80 -0.36
C ILE A 577 -28.35 17.43 -0.70
N LEU A 578 -27.86 16.36 -0.05
CA LEU A 578 -28.39 15.00 -0.27
C LEU A 578 -29.84 14.87 0.23
N TYR A 579 -30.20 15.44 1.38
CA TYR A 579 -31.57 15.49 1.87
C TYR A 579 -32.48 16.23 0.88
N TYR A 580 -32.01 17.37 0.37
CA TYR A 580 -32.75 18.14 -0.62
C TYR A 580 -32.98 17.37 -1.93
N LEU A 581 -32.00 16.62 -2.39
CA LEU A 581 -32.14 15.70 -3.53
C LEU A 581 -33.17 14.60 -3.25
N GLY A 582 -33.12 13.99 -2.06
CA GLY A 582 -34.09 12.97 -1.63
C GLY A 582 -35.55 13.51 -1.56
N GLU A 583 -35.73 14.72 -1.03
CA GLU A 583 -37.04 15.40 -0.99
C GLU A 583 -37.58 15.68 -2.40
N ASN A 584 -36.74 16.21 -3.30
CA ASN A 584 -37.12 16.47 -4.69
C ASN A 584 -37.49 15.19 -5.44
N LEU A 585 -36.73 14.12 -5.25
CA LEU A 585 -37.03 12.82 -5.84
C LEU A 585 -38.35 12.26 -5.29
N SER A 586 -38.59 12.42 -3.98
CA SER A 586 -39.82 11.98 -3.31
C SER A 586 -41.04 12.72 -3.86
N ALA A 587 -40.95 14.04 -4.06
CA ALA A 587 -42.02 14.86 -4.65
C ALA A 587 -42.37 14.42 -6.09
N ARG A 588 -41.42 13.87 -6.82
CA ARG A 588 -41.57 13.41 -8.20
C ARG A 588 -41.61 11.88 -8.33
N LYS A 589 -41.87 11.16 -7.26
CA LYS A 589 -41.84 9.70 -7.20
C LYS A 589 -42.59 9.01 -8.33
N ASN A 590 -43.82 9.44 -8.63
CA ASN A 590 -44.66 8.84 -9.66
C ASN A 590 -44.08 9.09 -11.07
N GLU A 591 -43.57 10.30 -11.34
CA GLU A 591 -42.94 10.63 -12.62
C GLU A 591 -41.73 9.72 -12.91
N PHE A 592 -40.88 9.53 -11.90
CA PHE A 592 -39.73 8.65 -12.06
C PHE A 592 -40.12 7.18 -12.23
N ALA A 593 -41.12 6.70 -11.48
CA ALA A 593 -41.65 5.36 -11.64
C ALA A 593 -42.25 5.13 -13.05
N ASP A 594 -43.04 6.06 -13.57
CA ASP A 594 -43.60 5.97 -14.91
C ASP A 594 -42.50 5.98 -16.00
N ARG A 595 -41.43 6.74 -15.81
CA ARG A 595 -40.25 6.73 -16.69
C ARG A 595 -39.54 5.38 -16.68
N ILE A 596 -39.30 4.81 -15.51
CA ILE A 596 -38.67 3.50 -15.36
C ILE A 596 -39.52 2.43 -16.08
N ILE A 597 -40.86 2.43 -15.87
CA ILE A 597 -41.77 1.51 -16.56
C ILE A 597 -41.63 1.67 -18.08
N SER A 598 -41.62 2.90 -18.56
CA SER A 598 -41.53 3.18 -20.00
C SER A 598 -40.22 2.68 -20.62
N MET A 599 -39.11 2.74 -19.87
CA MET A 599 -37.80 2.34 -20.34
C MET A 599 -37.53 0.84 -20.22
N THR A 600 -37.94 0.25 -19.09
CA THR A 600 -37.58 -1.14 -18.75
C THR A 600 -38.71 -2.13 -18.98
N GLY A 601 -39.96 -1.66 -19.12
CA GLY A 601 -41.15 -2.51 -19.21
C GLY A 601 -41.49 -3.27 -17.92
N CYS A 602 -40.86 -2.92 -16.79
CA CYS A 602 -41.10 -3.59 -15.52
C CYS A 602 -42.48 -3.30 -14.95
N GLU A 603 -42.95 -4.12 -14.02
CA GLU A 603 -44.19 -3.90 -13.31
C GLU A 603 -44.14 -2.61 -12.49
N LYS A 604 -45.30 -1.91 -12.39
CA LYS A 604 -45.42 -0.66 -11.63
C LYS A 604 -44.88 -0.79 -10.19
N LYS A 605 -45.11 -1.94 -9.57
CA LYS A 605 -44.63 -2.21 -8.20
C LYS A 605 -43.08 -2.16 -8.13
N ILE A 606 -42.40 -2.80 -9.08
CA ILE A 606 -40.93 -2.85 -9.16
C ILE A 606 -40.37 -1.44 -9.36
N ALA A 607 -40.94 -0.66 -10.28
CA ALA A 607 -40.51 0.72 -10.51
C ALA A 607 -40.67 1.59 -9.25
N GLN A 608 -41.80 1.44 -8.52
CA GLN A 608 -42.04 2.16 -7.29
C GLN A 608 -41.13 1.76 -6.15
N GLU A 609 -40.78 0.48 -6.06
CA GLU A 609 -39.78 -0.04 -5.11
C GLU A 609 -38.39 0.51 -5.42
N GLU A 610 -37.99 0.57 -6.70
CA GLU A 610 -36.70 1.15 -7.11
C GLU A 610 -36.61 2.64 -6.70
N VAL A 611 -37.62 3.45 -7.03
CA VAL A 611 -37.64 4.88 -6.64
C VAL A 611 -37.63 5.04 -5.13
N THR A 612 -38.33 4.18 -4.40
CA THR A 612 -38.35 4.22 -2.92
C THR A 612 -36.96 3.90 -2.37
N ALA A 613 -36.30 2.83 -2.87
CA ALA A 613 -34.95 2.46 -2.47
C ALA A 613 -33.92 3.56 -2.79
N ALA A 614 -34.06 4.25 -3.93
CA ALA A 614 -33.21 5.37 -4.30
C ALA A 614 -33.37 6.56 -3.31
N ILE A 615 -34.62 6.90 -2.95
CA ILE A 615 -34.90 7.92 -1.94
C ILE A 615 -34.28 7.51 -0.59
N ASP A 616 -34.53 6.30 -0.13
CA ASP A 616 -34.00 5.78 1.16
C ASP A 616 -32.48 5.81 1.19
N ARG A 617 -31.79 5.49 0.09
CA ARG A 617 -30.34 5.62 -0.01
C ARG A 617 -29.86 7.06 0.10
N LEU A 618 -30.51 8.01 -0.58
CA LEU A 618 -30.16 9.44 -0.45
C LEU A 618 -30.27 9.90 1.00
N PHE A 619 -31.36 9.56 1.70
CA PHE A 619 -31.55 9.89 3.12
C PHE A 619 -30.51 9.19 4.00
N THR A 620 -30.17 7.94 3.71
CA THR A 620 -29.16 7.17 4.45
C THR A 620 -27.77 7.80 4.33
N TYR A 621 -27.33 8.11 3.11
CA TYR A 621 -26.02 8.73 2.90
C TYR A 621 -25.97 10.20 3.35
N ALA A 622 -27.09 10.91 3.29
CA ALA A 622 -27.21 12.22 3.92
C ALA A 622 -27.00 12.15 5.44
N ALA A 623 -27.61 11.13 6.09
CA ALA A 623 -27.42 10.91 7.52
C ALA A 623 -25.97 10.53 7.88
N TRP A 624 -25.27 9.79 7.02
CA TRP A 624 -23.87 9.44 7.22
C TRP A 624 -22.88 10.58 6.94
N ALA A 625 -23.21 11.53 6.10
CA ALA A 625 -22.30 12.55 5.58
C ALA A 625 -21.57 13.35 6.68
N ASP A 626 -22.21 13.58 7.82
CA ASP A 626 -21.66 14.31 8.98
C ASP A 626 -21.40 13.40 10.21
N LYS A 627 -21.45 12.09 10.04
CA LYS A 627 -21.27 11.08 11.11
C LYS A 627 -20.20 10.05 10.78
N TYR A 628 -19.60 10.15 9.60
CA TYR A 628 -18.53 9.26 9.15
C TYR A 628 -17.18 9.84 9.53
N ASP A 629 -16.86 9.75 10.84
CA ASP A 629 -15.63 10.25 11.42
C ASP A 629 -14.46 9.27 11.19
N GLY A 630 -13.25 9.75 11.46
CA GLY A 630 -12.06 8.90 11.53
C GLY A 630 -12.01 8.10 12.83
N ALA A 631 -10.88 7.47 13.08
CA ALA A 631 -10.61 6.71 14.30
C ALA A 631 -9.33 7.18 14.98
N ALA A 632 -9.30 7.12 16.32
CA ALA A 632 -8.09 7.30 17.11
C ALA A 632 -7.60 5.93 17.58
N HIS A 633 -6.35 5.58 17.29
CA HIS A 633 -5.75 4.31 17.68
C HIS A 633 -4.78 4.52 18.85
N GLY A 634 -4.95 3.75 19.91
CA GLY A 634 -3.95 3.60 20.98
C GLY A 634 -2.80 2.74 20.46
N VAL A 635 -1.61 3.33 20.36
CA VAL A 635 -0.39 2.66 19.89
C VAL A 635 0.64 2.60 21.01
N PRO A 636 1.46 1.54 21.13
CA PRO A 636 2.47 1.41 22.18
C PRO A 636 3.73 2.28 21.94
N ILE A 637 3.65 3.25 21.05
CA ILE A 637 4.65 4.26 20.79
C ILE A 637 4.25 5.60 21.40
N ARG A 638 5.19 6.52 21.58
CA ARG A 638 4.88 7.85 22.11
C ARG A 638 4.04 8.63 21.08
N GLY A 639 2.76 8.81 21.34
CA GLY A 639 1.85 9.56 20.48
C GLY A 639 0.47 8.92 20.34
N ILE A 640 -0.29 9.45 19.39
CA ILE A 640 -1.63 8.98 19.00
C ILE A 640 -1.63 8.81 17.49
N ALA A 641 -2.13 7.67 17.00
CA ALA A 641 -2.40 7.49 15.58
C ALA A 641 -3.86 7.88 15.28
N LEU A 642 -4.05 8.80 14.34
CA LEU A 642 -5.36 9.22 13.86
C LEU A 642 -5.57 8.69 12.43
N ALA A 643 -6.62 7.88 12.23
CA ALA A 643 -7.08 7.48 10.91
C ALA A 643 -8.14 8.48 10.44
N MET A 644 -7.84 9.24 9.39
CA MET A 644 -8.72 10.27 8.84
C MET A 644 -9.41 9.73 7.59
N ASN A 645 -10.74 9.83 7.52
CA ASN A 645 -11.49 9.50 6.32
C ASN A 645 -11.34 10.60 5.27
N GLU A 646 -11.03 10.23 4.04
CA GLU A 646 -10.86 11.16 2.93
C GLU A 646 -11.61 10.70 1.69
N PRO A 647 -12.09 11.66 0.84
CA PRO A 647 -12.71 11.31 -0.43
C PRO A 647 -11.72 10.57 -1.35
N VAL A 648 -12.21 9.55 -2.06
CA VAL A 648 -11.40 8.84 -3.07
C VAL A 648 -11.14 9.68 -4.33
N GLY A 649 -11.90 10.75 -4.53
CA GLY A 649 -11.76 11.68 -5.66
C GLY A 649 -12.86 11.56 -6.69
N THR A 650 -12.52 11.55 -7.97
CA THR A 650 -13.48 11.42 -9.08
C THR A 650 -13.83 9.96 -9.32
N ILE A 651 -15.12 9.65 -9.33
CA ILE A 651 -15.64 8.28 -9.50
C ILE A 651 -16.30 8.16 -10.87
N GLY A 652 -15.95 7.11 -11.61
CA GLY A 652 -16.65 6.68 -12.81
C GLY A 652 -17.71 5.64 -12.45
N VAL A 653 -18.98 5.91 -12.81
CA VAL A 653 -20.11 5.01 -12.55
C VAL A 653 -20.67 4.53 -13.89
N ILE A 654 -20.82 3.22 -14.03
CA ILE A 654 -21.56 2.61 -15.15
C ILE A 654 -22.85 2.06 -14.57
N CYS A 655 -23.96 2.70 -14.92
CA CYS A 655 -25.27 2.29 -14.41
C CYS A 655 -25.79 1.05 -15.16
N PRO A 656 -26.42 0.10 -14.45
CA PRO A 656 -27.06 -1.04 -15.08
C PRO A 656 -28.37 -0.63 -15.78
N ASP A 657 -28.76 -1.34 -16.80
CA ASP A 657 -30.02 -1.09 -17.53
C ASP A 657 -31.25 -1.52 -16.73
N GLU A 658 -31.12 -2.51 -15.84
CA GLU A 658 -32.23 -3.10 -15.07
C GLU A 658 -32.71 -2.21 -13.92
N SER A 659 -31.85 -1.37 -13.38
CA SER A 659 -32.17 -0.46 -12.26
C SER A 659 -31.49 0.89 -12.48
N PRO A 660 -31.93 1.64 -13.50
CA PRO A 660 -31.21 2.82 -13.99
C PRO A 660 -31.11 3.96 -12.96
N LEU A 661 -32.14 4.16 -12.14
CA LEU A 661 -32.14 5.18 -11.09
C LEU A 661 -31.34 4.74 -9.87
N LEU A 662 -31.58 3.53 -9.40
CA LEU A 662 -30.90 3.00 -8.20
C LEU A 662 -29.40 2.78 -8.45
N GLY A 663 -29.01 2.43 -9.69
CA GLY A 663 -27.61 2.31 -10.08
C GLY A 663 -26.86 3.65 -10.11
N LEU A 664 -27.56 4.77 -10.28
CA LEU A 664 -27.01 6.11 -10.23
C LEU A 664 -26.83 6.63 -8.79
N ILE A 665 -27.72 6.26 -7.87
CA ILE A 665 -27.74 6.70 -6.47
C ILE A 665 -26.90 5.76 -5.58
#